data_1cef0ecd0782f6ad52b4a63a8b44adfa
#
_entry.id   1cef0ecd0782f6ad52b4a63a8b44adfa
#
_cell.length_a   1.000
_cell.length_b   1.000
_cell.length_c   1.000
_cell.angle_alpha   90.00
_cell.angle_beta   90.00
_cell.angle_gamma   90.00
#
_symmetry.space_group_name_H-M   'P 1'
#
loop_
_entity.id
_entity.type
_entity.pdbx_description
1 polymer ?
#
loop_
_entity_poly.entity_id
_entity_poly.type
_entity_poly.pdbx_seq_one_letter_code
_entity_poly.pdbx_strand_id
1 'polypeptide(L)'
;MLSDRTLDKCNRLVIVSYRLPVKVIKENGKYTVIWNNSRSSIANFRSFDKNIEKIWIGTLEENIPSVDKDEVEDLLYKYNCIPVFIDKKLEYKFYNNFCKELLWPVLHYSVPLQRDVNYSKNWQKYWGAYLVVNTLFTKKITIFIENKSTLVWIHNYHLFLVPNLLRKRRPSARIGFFIHTVFPSSDVFRCIPEANSIMHSILSCDLIGFNTYDYARHFISCCRRLLYLDFKVLENGELGYNYNGRNIGLKINHLGINSQEIIKFGRISKIKEIVKDLNKKYLEKKIILSIDTIDIIKGGVLKLQGFNYFLDNNPDFRNKVVLFEFLLEEKHINIERRKHIYEEIEDIKRKHGNDVIKVINYKNDLESLMFLISICKISCLGLFSSYWDGLNIFPYEYTVLDTENPGCIILSQFMGCYRCLPGVLSVNPLKLKDIASNIYDGLTMNLEKRKALHTTRYNYVLKHDFNYWANDFVTELFNISRENSNKKYMEVGWGSNTRLIALDMNIEHLSNSNYIYDFNNAEKRLILLDYGGTLVERHNNILLKPKNELLNYISTLILDKRNIVMIVSGQSRKILEEVFGKINNIGLVAEKGAFVKFPNSTKWINSYKLDDIKWVSLADKIIENYTDMTPGSYKELKETYLLWNYEKSEPEYGKMKASELSKYLSQIFENENIVINQYETCRLLEIRLKNISKANAAKMVLGYFQSQLLFENLEQNNGFIMAIGNDISDDNMFTVLSSRSPDITNKYTVTIGLRPSTADYYLDDVVDVTNTLQSLLSNISENTSHSHSFLFSR
;
A
#
# COMPACT_ATOMS: atom_id res chain seq x y z
N MET A 1 -4.26 -26.76 1.27
CA MET A 1 -3.88 -27.52 0.06
C MET A 1 -4.23 -26.80 -1.25
N LEU A 2 -4.04 -25.46 -1.33
CA LEU A 2 -4.19 -24.66 -2.56
C LEU A 2 -2.87 -23.98 -2.97
N SER A 3 -1.76 -24.26 -2.26
CA SER A 3 -0.48 -23.56 -2.38
C SER A 3 0.49 -24.09 -3.45
N ASP A 4 0.36 -25.34 -3.88
CA ASP A 4 1.42 -25.96 -4.72
C ASP A 4 1.38 -25.55 -6.21
N ARG A 5 0.24 -25.08 -6.71
CA ARG A 5 0.11 -24.77 -8.16
C ARG A 5 0.52 -23.36 -8.57
N THR A 6 0.66 -22.42 -7.64
CA THR A 6 0.97 -21.01 -7.94
C THR A 6 2.45 -20.69 -7.90
N LEU A 7 3.24 -21.36 -7.06
CA LEU A 7 4.69 -21.18 -6.97
C LEU A 7 5.46 -21.77 -8.17
N ASP A 8 4.88 -22.73 -8.89
CA ASP A 8 5.50 -23.36 -10.08
C ASP A 8 5.81 -22.40 -11.24
N LYS A 9 5.42 -21.13 -11.13
CA LYS A 9 5.64 -20.11 -12.18
C LYS A 9 6.58 -18.97 -11.79
N CYS A 10 7.06 -18.93 -10.54
CA CYS A 10 8.07 -17.99 -10.11
C CYS A 10 9.45 -18.65 -10.17
N ASN A 11 10.27 -18.30 -11.14
CA ASN A 11 11.58 -18.94 -11.34
C ASN A 11 12.69 -18.24 -10.57
N ARG A 12 12.54 -16.92 -10.28
CA ARG A 12 13.59 -16.11 -9.65
C ARG A 12 13.02 -15.11 -8.66
N LEU A 13 13.63 -15.05 -7.47
CA LEU A 13 13.35 -14.07 -6.42
C LEU A 13 14.58 -13.20 -6.16
N VAL A 14 14.52 -11.92 -6.48
CA VAL A 14 15.55 -10.93 -6.19
C VAL A 14 15.25 -10.28 -4.85
N ILE A 15 16.05 -10.57 -3.84
CA ILE A 15 15.91 -10.08 -2.47
C ILE A 15 16.82 -8.87 -2.29
N VAL A 16 16.24 -7.71 -2.05
CA VAL A 16 16.98 -6.46 -1.98
C VAL A 16 16.93 -5.92 -0.56
N SER A 17 18.10 -5.78 0.04
CA SER A 17 18.25 -5.18 1.37
C SER A 17 19.48 -4.28 1.44
N TYR A 18 19.49 -3.34 2.39
CA TYR A 18 20.65 -2.45 2.49
C TYR A 18 21.97 -3.22 2.70
N ARG A 19 21.97 -4.25 3.55
CA ARG A 19 23.15 -5.10 3.79
C ARG A 19 22.94 -6.50 3.20
N LEU A 20 23.99 -7.04 2.59
CA LEU A 20 24.03 -8.46 2.22
C LEU A 20 24.06 -9.35 3.47
N PRO A 21 23.51 -10.58 3.38
CA PRO A 21 23.52 -11.52 4.49
C PRO A 21 24.86 -12.27 4.65
N VAL A 22 25.92 -11.73 4.11
CA VAL A 22 27.27 -12.30 4.13
C VAL A 22 28.31 -11.30 4.61
N LYS A 23 29.39 -11.80 5.23
CA LYS A 23 30.60 -11.06 5.56
C LYS A 23 31.75 -11.53 4.68
N VAL A 24 32.59 -10.61 4.30
CA VAL A 24 33.79 -10.89 3.51
C VAL A 24 35.02 -10.65 4.39
N ILE A 25 35.82 -11.69 4.63
CA ILE A 25 37.01 -11.62 5.46
C ILE A 25 38.24 -11.88 4.59
N LYS A 26 39.29 -11.06 4.78
CA LYS A 26 40.56 -11.27 4.08
C LYS A 26 41.55 -11.97 5.03
N GLU A 27 41.87 -13.23 4.77
CA GLU A 27 42.80 -14.02 5.54
C GLU A 27 43.93 -14.49 4.62
N ASN A 28 45.18 -14.29 5.03
CA ASN A 28 46.36 -14.67 4.28
C ASN A 28 46.37 -14.17 2.81
N GLY A 29 45.83 -12.96 2.58
CA GLY A 29 45.77 -12.34 1.26
C GLY A 29 44.59 -12.81 0.38
N LYS A 30 43.82 -13.80 0.79
CA LYS A 30 42.62 -14.30 0.05
C LYS A 30 41.33 -13.89 0.73
N TYR A 31 40.32 -13.59 -0.08
CA TYR A 31 38.99 -13.30 0.41
C TYR A 31 38.18 -14.59 0.63
N THR A 32 37.48 -14.65 1.76
CA THR A 32 36.53 -15.72 2.10
C THR A 32 35.17 -15.11 2.42
N VAL A 33 34.11 -15.82 2.04
CA VAL A 33 32.71 -15.40 2.29
C VAL A 33 32.12 -16.26 3.39
N ILE A 34 31.60 -15.61 4.43
CA ILE A 34 30.91 -16.26 5.53
C ILE A 34 29.49 -15.76 5.61
N TRP A 35 28.53 -16.67 5.61
CA TRP A 35 27.14 -16.30 5.84
C TRP A 35 26.94 -15.74 7.24
N ASN A 36 26.23 -14.60 7.32
CA ASN A 36 25.92 -13.99 8.58
C ASN A 36 24.72 -14.73 9.21
N ASN A 37 25.00 -15.81 9.93
CA ASN A 37 23.98 -16.63 10.60
C ASN A 37 23.40 -15.92 11.83
N SER A 38 23.98 -14.81 12.28
CA SER A 38 23.53 -14.10 13.45
C SER A 38 22.38 -13.14 13.08
N ARG A 39 21.14 -13.61 13.28
CA ARG A 39 19.92 -12.78 13.32
C ARG A 39 19.59 -11.93 12.07
N SER A 40 20.16 -12.25 10.93
CA SER A 40 19.74 -11.63 9.68
C SER A 40 18.52 -12.39 9.14
N SER A 41 17.31 -11.77 9.25
CA SER A 41 16.12 -12.32 8.62
C SER A 41 16.30 -12.59 7.12
N ILE A 42 17.14 -11.78 6.47
CA ILE A 42 17.47 -11.92 5.04
C ILE A 42 18.31 -13.18 4.76
N ALA A 43 19.13 -13.65 5.70
CA ALA A 43 19.87 -14.90 5.55
C ALA A 43 18.96 -16.14 5.57
N ASN A 44 17.81 -16.05 6.23
CA ASN A 44 16.85 -17.17 6.33
C ASN A 44 16.22 -17.55 4.98
N PHE A 45 16.26 -16.66 3.96
CA PHE A 45 15.84 -17.01 2.60
C PHE A 45 16.62 -18.16 1.97
N ARG A 46 17.78 -18.54 2.52
CA ARG A 46 18.52 -19.74 2.06
C ARG A 46 17.72 -21.03 2.23
N SER A 47 16.94 -21.12 3.30
CA SER A 47 16.08 -22.29 3.59
C SER A 47 14.71 -22.22 2.92
N PHE A 48 14.36 -21.04 2.38
CA PHE A 48 13.11 -20.85 1.67
C PHE A 48 13.11 -21.58 0.34
N ASP A 49 12.01 -22.08 -0.10
CA ASP A 49 11.74 -22.89 -1.29
C ASP A 49 12.96 -23.11 -2.24
N LYS A 50 13.46 -24.36 -2.31
CA LYS A 50 14.66 -24.69 -3.08
C LYS A 50 14.48 -24.60 -4.60
N ASN A 51 13.22 -24.60 -5.08
CA ASN A 51 12.92 -24.57 -6.51
C ASN A 51 13.02 -23.15 -7.10
N ILE A 52 13.01 -22.12 -6.24
CA ILE A 52 13.12 -20.72 -6.64
C ILE A 52 14.60 -20.30 -6.58
N GLU A 53 15.15 -19.80 -7.68
CA GLU A 53 16.46 -19.15 -7.68
C GLU A 53 16.41 -17.86 -6.86
N LYS A 54 17.35 -17.69 -5.94
CA LYS A 54 17.44 -16.50 -5.07
C LYS A 54 18.68 -15.72 -5.38
N ILE A 55 18.52 -14.40 -5.54
CA ILE A 55 19.60 -13.44 -5.73
C ILE A 55 19.49 -12.39 -4.64
N TRP A 56 20.58 -12.16 -3.90
CA TRP A 56 20.64 -11.12 -2.88
C TRP A 56 21.37 -9.90 -3.40
N ILE A 57 20.77 -8.74 -3.29
CA ILE A 57 21.40 -7.45 -3.67
C ILE A 57 21.52 -6.57 -2.44
N GLY A 58 22.74 -6.13 -2.13
CA GLY A 58 22.98 -5.29 -0.95
C GLY A 58 24.40 -4.77 -0.88
N THR A 59 24.71 -3.98 0.15
CA THR A 59 26.07 -3.51 0.44
C THR A 59 26.79 -4.47 1.37
N LEU A 60 28.11 -4.44 1.38
CA LEU A 60 28.94 -5.10 2.37
C LEU A 60 29.13 -4.21 3.59
N GLU A 61 29.37 -4.81 4.74
CA GLU A 61 29.74 -4.09 5.97
C GLU A 61 31.22 -3.69 5.93
N GLU A 62 32.04 -4.52 5.29
CA GLU A 62 33.46 -4.36 5.14
C GLU A 62 33.80 -3.36 4.01
N ASN A 63 34.88 -2.63 4.19
CA ASN A 63 35.37 -1.75 3.15
C ASN A 63 36.30 -2.51 2.22
N ILE A 64 35.89 -2.69 0.97
CA ILE A 64 36.71 -3.35 -0.04
C ILE A 64 37.51 -2.30 -0.81
N PRO A 65 38.84 -2.40 -0.90
CA PRO A 65 39.66 -1.52 -1.72
C PRO A 65 39.21 -1.55 -3.19
N SER A 66 39.36 -0.45 -3.90
CA SER A 66 38.90 -0.35 -5.28
C SER A 66 39.54 -1.39 -6.21
N VAL A 67 40.78 -1.77 -5.93
CA VAL A 67 41.55 -2.78 -6.70
C VAL A 67 40.96 -4.18 -6.50
N ASP A 68 40.42 -4.50 -5.34
CA ASP A 68 39.94 -5.84 -4.98
C ASP A 68 38.45 -6.04 -5.28
N LYS A 69 37.73 -5.00 -5.78
CA LYS A 69 36.25 -5.05 -5.95
C LYS A 69 35.83 -6.12 -6.94
N ASP A 70 36.51 -6.28 -8.04
CA ASP A 70 36.17 -7.24 -9.09
C ASP A 70 36.36 -8.67 -8.57
N GLU A 71 37.47 -8.96 -7.85
CA GLU A 71 37.73 -10.25 -7.21
C GLU A 71 36.63 -10.59 -6.20
N VAL A 72 36.25 -9.64 -5.36
CA VAL A 72 35.22 -9.82 -4.36
C VAL A 72 33.82 -9.97 -5.01
N GLU A 73 33.52 -9.24 -6.07
CA GLU A 73 32.27 -9.38 -6.82
C GLU A 73 32.15 -10.76 -7.43
N ASP A 74 33.18 -11.27 -8.11
CA ASP A 74 33.22 -12.62 -8.68
C ASP A 74 33.12 -13.72 -7.64
N LEU A 75 33.73 -13.50 -6.47
CA LEU A 75 33.60 -14.42 -5.35
C LEU A 75 32.15 -14.48 -4.80
N LEU A 76 31.50 -13.33 -4.65
CA LEU A 76 30.13 -13.21 -4.16
C LEU A 76 29.10 -13.74 -5.15
N TYR A 77 29.35 -13.63 -6.47
CA TYR A 77 28.48 -14.22 -7.49
C TYR A 77 28.29 -15.74 -7.31
N LYS A 78 29.30 -16.46 -6.83
CA LYS A 78 29.20 -17.90 -6.53
C LYS A 78 28.18 -18.20 -5.43
N TYR A 79 27.83 -17.20 -4.62
CA TYR A 79 26.85 -17.30 -3.55
C TYR A 79 25.51 -16.64 -3.91
N ASN A 80 25.31 -16.22 -5.18
CA ASN A 80 24.19 -15.42 -5.66
C ASN A 80 24.03 -14.09 -4.89
N CYS A 81 25.12 -13.56 -4.34
CA CYS A 81 25.17 -12.30 -3.63
C CYS A 81 25.77 -11.23 -4.54
N ILE A 82 25.03 -10.16 -4.78
CA ILE A 82 25.42 -9.07 -5.67
C ILE A 82 25.73 -7.83 -4.86
N PRO A 83 26.98 -7.40 -4.79
CA PRO A 83 27.35 -6.24 -3.99
C PRO A 83 27.00 -4.92 -4.70
N VAL A 84 26.47 -3.98 -3.93
CA VAL A 84 26.37 -2.56 -4.31
C VAL A 84 27.50 -1.83 -3.61
N PHE A 85 28.59 -1.55 -4.31
CA PHE A 85 29.71 -0.82 -3.74
C PHE A 85 29.38 0.67 -3.63
N ILE A 86 29.50 1.21 -2.41
CA ILE A 86 29.25 2.61 -2.08
C ILE A 86 30.55 3.20 -1.51
N ASP A 87 30.92 4.41 -1.94
CA ASP A 87 32.05 5.13 -1.35
C ASP A 87 31.79 5.44 0.13
N LYS A 88 32.81 5.33 0.98
CA LYS A 88 32.70 5.54 2.43
C LYS A 88 32.08 6.89 2.80
N LYS A 89 32.46 7.97 2.10
CA LYS A 89 31.92 9.31 2.39
C LYS A 89 30.44 9.38 2.04
N LEU A 90 30.03 8.76 0.93
CA LEU A 90 28.66 8.67 0.51
C LEU A 90 27.87 7.78 1.47
N GLU A 91 28.41 6.63 1.85
CA GLU A 91 27.79 5.70 2.81
C GLU A 91 27.55 6.37 4.18
N TYR A 92 28.55 7.10 4.70
CA TYR A 92 28.39 7.81 5.96
C TYR A 92 27.27 8.86 5.89
N LYS A 93 27.18 9.64 4.81
CA LYS A 93 26.11 10.62 4.60
C LYS A 93 24.73 9.94 4.47
N PHE A 94 24.69 8.82 3.78
CA PHE A 94 23.45 8.06 3.56
C PHE A 94 22.99 7.35 4.83
N TYR A 95 23.85 6.49 5.40
CA TYR A 95 23.44 5.62 6.50
C TYR A 95 23.42 6.35 7.84
N ASN A 96 24.56 6.95 8.23
CA ASN A 96 24.67 7.58 9.54
C ASN A 96 23.86 8.86 9.60
N ASN A 97 24.13 9.81 8.69
CA ASN A 97 23.54 11.14 8.82
C ASN A 97 22.08 11.17 8.35
N PHE A 98 21.71 10.47 7.26
CA PHE A 98 20.33 10.51 6.79
C PHE A 98 19.46 9.43 7.42
N CYS A 99 19.82 8.14 7.25
CA CYS A 99 18.97 7.05 7.70
C CYS A 99 18.84 6.99 9.24
N LYS A 100 19.96 7.09 9.97
CA LYS A 100 19.98 6.92 11.44
C LYS A 100 19.67 8.22 12.21
N GLU A 101 20.18 9.38 11.77
CA GLU A 101 20.01 10.61 12.52
C GLU A 101 18.74 11.40 12.13
N LEU A 102 18.25 11.29 10.88
CA LEU A 102 17.10 12.04 10.41
C LEU A 102 15.84 11.19 10.24
N LEU A 103 15.91 10.08 9.48
CA LEU A 103 14.74 9.31 9.10
C LEU A 103 14.30 8.35 10.22
N TRP A 104 15.22 7.60 10.83
CA TRP A 104 14.94 6.64 11.89
C TRP A 104 14.20 7.22 13.09
N PRO A 105 14.60 8.39 13.65
CA PRO A 105 13.89 8.96 14.78
C PRO A 105 12.43 9.31 14.46
N VAL A 106 12.16 9.88 13.28
CA VAL A 106 10.79 10.23 12.87
C VAL A 106 9.93 8.98 12.70
N LEU A 107 10.47 7.93 12.07
CA LEU A 107 9.75 6.67 11.98
C LEU A 107 9.38 6.09 13.35
N HIS A 108 10.18 6.39 14.39
CA HIS A 108 9.95 5.96 15.78
C HIS A 108 9.36 7.05 16.68
N TYR A 109 8.53 7.94 16.14
CA TYR A 109 7.81 9.00 16.87
C TYR A 109 8.69 10.03 17.58
N SER A 110 9.97 10.11 17.25
CA SER A 110 10.86 11.13 17.78
C SER A 110 10.89 12.35 16.86
N VAL A 111 9.98 13.29 17.09
CA VAL A 111 9.84 14.50 16.24
C VAL A 111 11.08 15.39 16.34
N PRO A 112 11.65 15.84 15.22
CA PRO A 112 12.94 16.55 15.17
C PRO A 112 12.95 17.93 15.84
N LEU A 113 11.81 18.60 15.89
CA LEU A 113 11.65 20.00 16.31
C LEU A 113 12.25 20.34 17.69
N GLN A 114 12.39 19.37 18.56
CA GLN A 114 12.96 19.57 19.91
C GLN A 114 14.47 19.28 20.00
N ARG A 115 15.07 18.72 18.95
CA ARG A 115 16.43 18.18 19.00
C ARG A 115 17.43 18.82 18.05
N ASP A 116 16.99 19.28 16.90
CA ASP A 116 17.86 19.80 15.86
C ASP A 116 17.24 21.01 15.16
N VAL A 117 17.70 22.20 15.55
CA VAL A 117 17.33 23.48 14.91
C VAL A 117 17.70 23.49 13.40
N ASN A 118 18.67 22.67 13.01
CA ASN A 118 19.15 22.57 11.63
C ASN A 118 18.53 21.40 10.86
N TYR A 119 17.49 20.74 11.36
CA TYR A 119 16.91 19.54 10.75
C TYR A 119 16.64 19.70 9.25
N SER A 120 15.97 20.78 8.84
CA SER A 120 15.65 21.03 7.44
C SER A 120 16.89 21.21 6.56
N LYS A 121 17.92 21.93 7.05
CA LYS A 121 19.20 22.09 6.33
C LYS A 121 19.94 20.75 6.21
N ASN A 122 19.98 19.98 7.28
CA ASN A 122 20.60 18.67 7.31
C ASN A 122 19.84 17.69 6.40
N TRP A 123 18.51 17.76 6.37
CA TRP A 123 17.70 16.96 5.44
C TRP A 123 18.08 17.24 3.98
N GLN A 124 18.05 18.50 3.55
CA GLN A 124 18.43 18.90 2.20
C GLN A 124 19.86 18.47 1.84
N LYS A 125 20.79 18.63 2.78
CA LYS A 125 22.18 18.25 2.59
C LYS A 125 22.40 16.76 2.34
N TYR A 126 21.62 15.89 3.02
CA TYR A 126 21.84 14.45 2.98
C TYR A 126 20.81 13.70 2.12
N TRP A 127 19.69 14.33 1.74
CA TRP A 127 18.69 13.75 0.83
C TRP A 127 19.31 13.35 -0.52
N GLY A 128 20.21 14.16 -1.07
CA GLY A 128 20.93 13.83 -2.29
C GLY A 128 21.72 12.51 -2.18
N ALA A 129 22.35 12.26 -1.04
CA ALA A 129 23.05 10.98 -0.80
C ALA A 129 22.09 9.81 -0.75
N TYR A 130 20.92 9.98 -0.14
CA TYR A 130 19.86 8.96 -0.10
C TYR A 130 19.35 8.63 -1.51
N LEU A 131 19.12 9.64 -2.34
CA LEU A 131 18.70 9.47 -3.73
C LEU A 131 19.77 8.74 -4.58
N VAL A 132 21.05 9.13 -4.43
CA VAL A 132 22.16 8.50 -5.17
C VAL A 132 22.28 7.03 -4.83
N VAL A 133 22.24 6.67 -3.53
CA VAL A 133 22.36 5.27 -3.11
C VAL A 133 21.17 4.44 -3.62
N ASN A 134 19.93 4.93 -3.49
CA ASN A 134 18.76 4.25 -4.03
C ASN A 134 18.85 4.08 -5.56
N THR A 135 19.46 5.04 -6.27
CA THR A 135 19.72 4.94 -7.71
C THR A 135 20.75 3.86 -8.05
N LEU A 136 21.83 3.72 -7.24
CA LEU A 136 22.82 2.65 -7.42
C LEU A 136 22.19 1.27 -7.23
N PHE A 137 21.37 1.10 -6.20
CA PHE A 137 20.59 -0.14 -6.00
C PHE A 137 19.70 -0.42 -7.20
N THR A 138 18.96 0.56 -7.68
CA THR A 138 18.06 0.41 -8.83
C THR A 138 18.83 -0.03 -10.08
N LYS A 139 20.03 0.54 -10.34
CA LYS A 139 20.88 0.14 -11.49
C LYS A 139 21.26 -1.34 -11.41
N LYS A 140 21.69 -1.81 -10.22
CA LYS A 140 22.05 -3.23 -10.04
C LYS A 140 20.84 -4.15 -10.17
N ILE A 141 19.68 -3.82 -9.57
CA ILE A 141 18.46 -4.62 -9.67
C ILE A 141 17.99 -4.76 -11.12
N THR A 142 18.07 -3.70 -11.91
CA THR A 142 17.60 -3.69 -13.30
C THR A 142 18.27 -4.74 -14.18
N ILE A 143 19.51 -5.12 -13.87
CA ILE A 143 20.30 -6.14 -14.60
C ILE A 143 19.70 -7.53 -14.43
N PHE A 144 19.08 -7.84 -13.28
CA PHE A 144 18.59 -9.17 -12.93
C PHE A 144 17.10 -9.37 -13.22
N ILE A 145 16.42 -8.35 -13.76
CA ILE A 145 15.03 -8.46 -14.20
C ILE A 145 15.02 -8.80 -15.70
N GLU A 146 15.12 -10.07 -16.02
CA GLU A 146 15.15 -10.55 -17.40
C GLU A 146 13.76 -10.93 -17.93
N ASN A 147 12.92 -11.51 -17.08
CA ASN A 147 11.64 -12.13 -17.47
C ASN A 147 10.46 -11.70 -16.57
N LYS A 148 9.24 -11.87 -17.11
CA LYS A 148 7.98 -11.71 -16.34
C LYS A 148 7.83 -12.68 -15.15
N SER A 149 8.70 -13.70 -15.02
CA SER A 149 8.74 -14.65 -13.90
C SER A 149 9.61 -14.21 -12.71
N THR A 150 10.34 -13.09 -12.83
CA THR A 150 11.19 -12.55 -11.77
C THR A 150 10.39 -11.67 -10.83
N LEU A 151 10.43 -11.99 -9.52
CA LEU A 151 9.90 -11.14 -8.46
C LEU A 151 11.03 -10.38 -7.78
N VAL A 152 10.81 -9.10 -7.49
CA VAL A 152 11.74 -8.25 -6.74
C VAL A 152 11.15 -7.94 -5.38
N TRP A 153 11.80 -8.34 -4.30
CA TRP A 153 11.35 -8.09 -2.94
C TRP A 153 12.32 -7.17 -2.21
N ILE A 154 11.89 -5.93 -1.98
CA ILE A 154 12.68 -4.87 -1.38
C ILE A 154 12.35 -4.76 0.10
N HIS A 155 13.38 -4.61 0.94
CA HIS A 155 13.23 -4.57 2.39
C HIS A 155 13.67 -3.25 2.99
N ASN A 156 12.77 -2.71 3.84
CA ASN A 156 13.02 -1.68 4.83
C ASN A 156 13.29 -0.25 4.30
N TYR A 157 13.22 0.72 5.20
CA TYR A 157 13.20 2.18 4.99
C TYR A 157 14.44 2.77 4.30
N HIS A 158 15.56 2.07 4.29
CA HIS A 158 16.77 2.49 3.58
C HIS A 158 16.56 2.63 2.06
N LEU A 159 15.56 1.94 1.52
CA LEU A 159 15.33 1.77 0.09
C LEU A 159 13.94 2.26 -0.36
N PHE A 160 13.35 3.22 0.35
CA PHE A 160 12.02 3.73 0.03
C PHE A 160 11.88 4.31 -1.39
N LEU A 161 12.97 4.80 -2.00
CA LEU A 161 12.91 5.38 -3.35
C LEU A 161 13.12 4.36 -4.48
N VAL A 162 13.65 3.17 -4.17
CA VAL A 162 13.92 2.13 -5.17
C VAL A 162 12.67 1.73 -5.96
N PRO A 163 11.48 1.54 -5.36
CA PRO A 163 10.30 1.11 -6.12
C PRO A 163 9.96 2.04 -7.30
N ASN A 164 9.91 3.34 -7.07
CA ASN A 164 9.59 4.31 -8.11
C ASN A 164 10.69 4.39 -9.19
N LEU A 165 11.96 4.42 -8.75
CA LEU A 165 13.10 4.43 -9.67
C LEU A 165 13.13 3.17 -10.53
N LEU A 166 12.80 2.02 -9.96
CA LEU A 166 12.74 0.75 -10.67
C LEU A 166 11.57 0.69 -11.63
N ARG A 167 10.38 1.11 -11.18
CA ARG A 167 9.17 1.14 -12.00
C ARG A 167 9.33 2.02 -13.23
N LYS A 168 9.99 3.19 -13.11
CA LYS A 168 10.32 4.05 -14.26
C LYS A 168 11.25 3.39 -15.27
N ARG A 169 12.19 2.54 -14.83
CA ARG A 169 13.13 1.86 -15.73
C ARG A 169 12.58 0.56 -16.32
N ARG A 170 11.77 -0.15 -15.54
CA ARG A 170 11.15 -1.43 -15.89
C ARG A 170 9.66 -1.37 -15.52
N PRO A 171 8.81 -0.80 -16.36
CA PRO A 171 7.40 -0.60 -16.07
C PRO A 171 6.63 -1.87 -15.69
N SER A 172 6.97 -3.01 -16.27
CA SER A 172 6.35 -4.32 -16.02
C SER A 172 6.99 -5.11 -14.86
N ALA A 173 7.99 -4.54 -14.14
CA ALA A 173 8.63 -5.23 -13.02
C ALA A 173 7.61 -5.58 -11.93
N ARG A 174 7.75 -6.75 -11.32
CA ARG A 174 6.92 -7.23 -10.21
C ARG A 174 7.60 -6.91 -8.90
N ILE A 175 7.10 -5.91 -8.18
CA ILE A 175 7.79 -5.28 -7.05
C ILE A 175 6.98 -5.48 -5.77
N GLY A 176 7.56 -6.20 -4.81
CA GLY A 176 7.10 -6.26 -3.43
C GLY A 176 7.98 -5.39 -2.53
N PHE A 177 7.39 -4.77 -1.54
CA PHE A 177 8.11 -3.98 -0.54
C PHE A 177 7.66 -4.35 0.87
N PHE A 178 8.60 -4.65 1.78
CA PHE A 178 8.27 -4.97 3.16
C PHE A 178 8.89 -3.97 4.13
N ILE A 179 8.05 -3.34 4.94
CA ILE A 179 8.47 -2.35 5.95
C ILE A 179 8.59 -3.04 7.30
N HIS A 180 9.83 -3.29 7.72
CA HIS A 180 10.14 -3.96 9.00
C HIS A 180 10.11 -3.02 10.19
N THR A 181 10.31 -1.73 9.96
CA THR A 181 10.28 -0.69 11.00
C THR A 181 8.86 -0.33 11.39
N VAL A 182 8.75 0.42 12.46
CA VAL A 182 7.53 1.15 12.80
C VAL A 182 7.15 2.07 11.63
N PHE A 183 5.86 2.16 11.33
CA PHE A 183 5.32 3.19 10.45
C PHE A 183 4.50 4.15 11.31
N PRO A 184 4.91 5.43 11.41
CA PRO A 184 4.29 6.37 12.34
C PRO A 184 2.96 6.89 11.82
N SER A 185 2.19 7.55 12.68
CA SER A 185 0.95 8.22 12.31
C SER A 185 1.19 9.29 11.24
N SER A 186 0.14 9.61 10.48
CA SER A 186 0.21 10.63 9.44
C SER A 186 0.66 12.01 9.96
N ASP A 187 0.36 12.34 11.22
CA ASP A 187 0.77 13.62 11.81
C ASP A 187 2.27 13.71 12.03
N VAL A 188 2.91 12.59 12.33
CA VAL A 188 4.36 12.49 12.48
C VAL A 188 5.03 12.31 11.12
N PHE A 189 4.49 11.44 10.26
CA PHE A 189 5.09 11.17 8.95
C PHE A 189 5.17 12.42 8.05
N ARG A 190 4.17 13.28 8.10
CA ARG A 190 4.17 14.55 7.33
C ARG A 190 5.24 15.56 7.78
N CYS A 191 5.89 15.35 8.94
CA CYS A 191 7.05 16.14 9.33
C CYS A 191 8.30 15.85 8.47
N ILE A 192 8.28 14.78 7.68
CA ILE A 192 9.33 14.47 6.71
C ILE A 192 9.16 15.40 5.50
N PRO A 193 10.18 16.21 5.13
CA PRO A 193 10.06 17.17 4.03
C PRO A 193 9.61 16.54 2.71
N GLU A 194 10.17 15.38 2.33
CA GLU A 194 9.80 14.65 1.10
C GLU A 194 8.81 13.50 1.36
N ALA A 195 7.92 13.63 2.34
CA ALA A 195 6.93 12.61 2.68
C ALA A 195 6.12 12.15 1.46
N ASN A 196 5.66 13.08 0.62
CA ASN A 196 4.90 12.76 -0.59
C ASN A 196 5.72 11.94 -1.59
N SER A 197 7.01 12.30 -1.79
CA SER A 197 7.89 11.57 -2.71
C SER A 197 8.14 10.13 -2.23
N ILE A 198 8.31 9.94 -0.93
CA ILE A 198 8.44 8.61 -0.31
C ILE A 198 7.15 7.80 -0.50
N MET A 199 5.98 8.39 -0.23
CA MET A 199 4.69 7.72 -0.38
C MET A 199 4.43 7.32 -1.84
N HIS A 200 4.66 8.21 -2.80
CA HIS A 200 4.55 7.90 -4.23
C HIS A 200 5.49 6.77 -4.65
N SER A 201 6.68 6.72 -4.07
CA SER A 201 7.63 5.64 -4.35
C SER A 201 7.14 4.30 -3.80
N ILE A 202 6.68 4.25 -2.56
CA ILE A 202 6.14 3.03 -1.96
C ILE A 202 4.92 2.54 -2.74
N LEU A 203 4.03 3.44 -3.20
CA LEU A 203 2.88 3.11 -4.05
C LEU A 203 3.26 2.70 -5.49
N SER A 204 4.54 2.72 -5.85
CA SER A 204 5.03 2.14 -7.11
C SER A 204 5.24 0.62 -7.04
N CYS A 205 5.07 0.00 -5.88
CA CYS A 205 5.06 -1.46 -5.71
C CYS A 205 3.75 -2.09 -6.20
N ASP A 206 3.73 -3.41 -6.27
CA ASP A 206 2.52 -4.22 -6.48
C ASP A 206 1.97 -4.74 -5.15
N LEU A 207 2.86 -5.04 -4.18
CA LEU A 207 2.48 -5.47 -2.84
C LEU A 207 3.32 -4.76 -1.78
N ILE A 208 2.67 -4.25 -0.72
CA ILE A 208 3.32 -3.58 0.40
C ILE A 208 3.01 -4.39 1.67
N GLY A 209 4.06 -4.83 2.37
CA GLY A 209 3.96 -5.63 3.58
C GLY A 209 4.27 -4.87 4.86
N PHE A 210 3.51 -5.18 5.91
CA PHE A 210 3.68 -4.65 7.26
C PHE A 210 3.64 -5.77 8.30
N ASN A 211 4.40 -5.61 9.39
CA ASN A 211 4.40 -6.57 10.49
C ASN A 211 3.10 -6.60 11.27
N THR A 212 2.41 -5.47 11.40
CA THR A 212 1.19 -5.33 12.21
C THR A 212 0.14 -4.50 11.51
N TYR A 213 -1.12 -4.71 11.89
CA TYR A 213 -2.25 -3.92 11.41
C TYR A 213 -2.10 -2.43 11.74
N ASP A 214 -1.56 -2.08 12.93
CA ASP A 214 -1.39 -0.70 13.33
C ASP A 214 -0.49 0.08 12.35
N TYR A 215 0.60 -0.53 11.86
CA TYR A 215 1.48 0.10 10.88
C TYR A 215 0.81 0.24 9.51
N ALA A 216 0.07 -0.78 9.07
CA ALA A 216 -0.73 -0.69 7.85
C ALA A 216 -1.80 0.40 7.95
N ARG A 217 -2.49 0.51 9.08
CA ARG A 217 -3.49 1.56 9.36
C ARG A 217 -2.86 2.96 9.32
N HIS A 218 -1.66 3.14 9.84
CA HIS A 218 -0.94 4.42 9.76
C HIS A 218 -0.56 4.75 8.32
N PHE A 219 -0.10 3.75 7.54
CA PHE A 219 0.17 3.92 6.11
C PHE A 219 -1.09 4.31 5.35
N ILE A 220 -2.22 3.63 5.60
CA ILE A 220 -3.54 3.97 5.03
C ILE A 220 -3.91 5.42 5.37
N SER A 221 -3.72 5.83 6.62
CA SER A 221 -3.97 7.21 7.05
C SER A 221 -3.05 8.21 6.33
N CYS A 222 -1.78 7.87 6.09
CA CYS A 222 -0.87 8.70 5.31
C CYS A 222 -1.30 8.80 3.84
N CYS A 223 -1.68 7.71 3.19
CA CYS A 223 -2.21 7.74 1.82
C CYS A 223 -3.42 8.66 1.72
N ARG A 224 -4.35 8.56 2.67
CA ARG A 224 -5.56 9.37 2.68
C ARG A 224 -5.28 10.85 2.95
N ARG A 225 -4.39 11.18 3.90
CA ARG A 225 -4.13 12.56 4.31
C ARG A 225 -3.12 13.30 3.45
N LEU A 226 -2.11 12.61 2.92
CA LEU A 226 -1.05 13.24 2.13
C LEU A 226 -1.34 13.17 0.63
N LEU A 227 -1.94 12.07 0.16
CA LEU A 227 -2.16 11.82 -1.26
C LEU A 227 -3.65 11.80 -1.63
N TYR A 228 -4.55 11.94 -0.66
CA TYR A 228 -6.00 11.88 -0.84
C TYR A 228 -6.50 10.58 -1.50
N LEU A 229 -5.78 9.49 -1.26
CA LEU A 229 -6.11 8.17 -1.80
C LEU A 229 -6.90 7.37 -0.78
N ASP A 230 -8.07 6.89 -1.18
CA ASP A 230 -8.86 5.95 -0.39
C ASP A 230 -8.50 4.51 -0.75
N PHE A 231 -8.46 3.64 0.26
CA PHE A 231 -8.26 2.22 0.07
C PHE A 231 -9.51 1.56 -0.51
N LYS A 232 -9.31 0.43 -1.17
CA LYS A 232 -10.37 -0.42 -1.72
C LYS A 232 -10.16 -1.87 -1.29
N VAL A 233 -11.21 -2.65 -1.33
CA VAL A 233 -11.09 -4.11 -1.32
C VAL A 233 -10.89 -4.54 -2.76
N LEU A 234 -9.78 -5.23 -3.04
CA LEU A 234 -9.45 -5.75 -4.36
C LEU A 234 -10.32 -7.00 -4.67
N GLU A 235 -10.34 -7.44 -5.91
CA GLU A 235 -11.14 -8.60 -6.33
C GLU A 235 -10.79 -9.89 -5.59
N ASN A 236 -9.54 -10.04 -5.17
CA ASN A 236 -9.08 -11.16 -4.32
C ASN A 236 -9.49 -11.06 -2.84
N GLY A 237 -10.23 -10.00 -2.44
CA GLY A 237 -10.65 -9.74 -1.06
C GLY A 237 -9.61 -9.07 -0.16
N GLU A 238 -8.41 -8.82 -0.65
CA GLU A 238 -7.35 -8.11 0.10
C GLU A 238 -7.56 -6.59 0.08
N LEU A 239 -7.04 -5.91 1.11
CA LEU A 239 -7.00 -4.46 1.14
C LEU A 239 -5.97 -3.94 0.14
N GLY A 240 -6.28 -2.83 -0.53
CA GLY A 240 -5.36 -2.26 -1.50
C GLY A 240 -5.76 -0.92 -2.05
N TYR A 241 -5.08 -0.51 -3.11
CA TYR A 241 -5.30 0.74 -3.83
C TYR A 241 -5.36 0.50 -5.32
N ASN A 242 -6.16 1.29 -6.03
CA ASN A 242 -5.92 1.53 -7.45
C ASN A 242 -5.15 2.85 -7.57
N TYR A 243 -3.91 2.77 -8.02
CA TYR A 243 -3.03 3.91 -8.16
C TYR A 243 -2.40 3.96 -9.54
N ASN A 244 -2.69 5.02 -10.30
CA ASN A 244 -2.24 5.19 -11.68
C ASN A 244 -2.59 3.97 -12.57
N GLY A 245 -3.79 3.41 -12.42
CA GLY A 245 -4.27 2.25 -13.18
C GLY A 245 -3.73 0.88 -12.72
N ARG A 246 -2.92 0.82 -11.63
CA ARG A 246 -2.42 -0.43 -11.07
C ARG A 246 -3.14 -0.80 -9.78
N ASN A 247 -3.39 -2.07 -9.59
CA ASN A 247 -3.84 -2.61 -8.32
C ASN A 247 -2.62 -2.86 -7.41
N ILE A 248 -2.64 -2.30 -6.21
CA ILE A 248 -1.59 -2.42 -5.20
C ILE A 248 -2.18 -3.07 -3.97
N GLY A 249 -1.65 -4.22 -3.57
CA GLY A 249 -2.10 -4.92 -2.36
C GLY A 249 -1.40 -4.46 -1.09
N LEU A 250 -2.09 -4.57 0.04
CA LEU A 250 -1.54 -4.39 1.38
C LEU A 250 -1.57 -5.73 2.11
N LYS A 251 -0.39 -6.24 2.50
CA LYS A 251 -0.24 -7.48 3.24
C LYS A 251 0.15 -7.22 4.69
N ILE A 252 -0.59 -7.81 5.61
CA ILE A 252 -0.33 -7.71 7.04
C ILE A 252 0.03 -9.11 7.53
N ASN A 253 1.33 -9.34 7.70
CA ASN A 253 1.86 -10.59 8.21
C ASN A 253 3.23 -10.33 8.84
N HIS A 254 3.42 -10.72 10.10
CA HIS A 254 4.68 -10.46 10.78
C HIS A 254 5.78 -11.45 10.37
N LEU A 255 7.01 -10.95 10.36
CA LEU A 255 8.19 -11.76 10.12
C LEU A 255 8.30 -12.89 11.17
N GLY A 256 8.47 -14.11 10.71
CA GLY A 256 8.78 -15.27 11.55
C GLY A 256 10.28 -15.51 11.69
N ILE A 257 10.65 -16.47 12.55
CA ILE A 257 12.02 -16.94 12.76
C ILE A 257 12.21 -18.34 12.17
N ASN A 258 13.46 -18.73 11.88
CA ASN A 258 13.78 -20.11 11.55
C ASN A 258 13.93 -20.94 12.83
N SER A 259 12.80 -21.34 13.39
CA SER A 259 12.71 -22.01 14.68
C SER A 259 13.55 -23.30 14.74
N GLN A 260 13.59 -24.07 13.65
CA GLN A 260 14.32 -25.35 13.62
C GLN A 260 15.84 -25.17 13.71
N GLU A 261 16.40 -24.17 13.02
CA GLU A 261 17.83 -23.85 13.08
C GLU A 261 18.21 -23.37 14.48
N ILE A 262 17.41 -22.51 15.09
CA ILE A 262 17.65 -22.00 16.44
C ILE A 262 17.61 -23.12 17.47
N ILE A 263 16.63 -24.03 17.40
CA ILE A 263 16.53 -25.18 18.26
C ILE A 263 17.75 -26.11 18.10
N LYS A 264 18.15 -26.41 16.85
CA LYS A 264 19.33 -27.21 16.56
C LYS A 264 20.60 -26.60 17.14
N PHE A 265 20.79 -25.30 16.94
CA PHE A 265 21.93 -24.57 17.47
C PHE A 265 21.95 -24.59 19.00
N GLY A 266 20.81 -24.43 19.67
CA GLY A 266 20.66 -24.52 21.12
C GLY A 266 20.95 -25.89 21.71
N ARG A 267 21.12 -26.96 20.89
CA ARG A 267 21.44 -28.32 21.33
C ARG A 267 22.92 -28.70 21.24
N ILE A 268 23.80 -27.81 20.82
CA ILE A 268 25.24 -28.04 20.68
C ILE A 268 25.85 -28.37 22.05
N SER A 269 26.79 -29.31 22.08
CA SER A 269 27.43 -29.81 23.32
C SER A 269 28.06 -28.69 24.16
N LYS A 270 28.72 -27.74 23.50
CA LYS A 270 29.37 -26.60 24.16
C LYS A 270 28.35 -25.71 24.90
N ILE A 271 27.15 -25.51 24.34
CA ILE A 271 26.06 -24.77 25.01
C ILE A 271 25.56 -25.53 26.23
N LYS A 272 25.45 -26.89 26.16
CA LYS A 272 25.05 -27.70 27.31
C LYS A 272 26.07 -27.64 28.47
N GLU A 273 27.35 -27.59 28.15
CA GLU A 273 28.40 -27.40 29.12
C GLU A 273 28.29 -26.04 29.82
N ILE A 274 28.17 -24.96 29.07
CA ILE A 274 27.97 -23.61 29.60
C ILE A 274 26.72 -23.56 30.50
N VAL A 275 25.60 -24.13 30.05
CA VAL A 275 24.34 -24.19 30.83
C VAL A 275 24.55 -24.95 32.17
N LYS A 276 25.29 -26.07 32.13
CA LYS A 276 25.59 -26.83 33.37
C LYS A 276 26.41 -26.00 34.35
N ASP A 277 27.41 -25.27 33.88
CA ASP A 277 28.27 -24.43 34.74
C ASP A 277 27.49 -23.22 35.29
N LEU A 278 26.68 -22.62 34.49
CA LEU A 278 25.81 -21.49 34.88
C LEU A 278 24.76 -21.96 35.93
N ASN A 279 24.13 -23.11 35.74
CA ASN A 279 23.20 -23.67 36.73
C ASN A 279 23.84 -23.93 38.07
N LYS A 280 25.09 -24.41 38.09
CA LYS A 280 25.84 -24.55 39.36
C LYS A 280 26.12 -23.20 40.02
N LYS A 281 26.52 -22.21 39.23
CA LYS A 281 26.88 -20.86 39.71
C LYS A 281 25.70 -20.09 40.24
N TYR A 282 24.51 -20.27 39.66
CA TYR A 282 23.30 -19.49 39.99
C TYR A 282 22.16 -20.39 40.54
N LEU A 283 22.49 -21.47 41.21
CA LEU A 283 21.55 -22.52 41.67
C LEU A 283 20.36 -21.94 42.46
N GLU A 284 20.62 -20.93 43.31
CA GLU A 284 19.61 -20.34 44.19
C GLU A 284 19.06 -18.99 43.66
N LYS A 285 19.48 -18.55 42.47
CA LYS A 285 19.12 -17.26 41.91
C LYS A 285 18.16 -17.43 40.72
N LYS A 286 17.12 -16.58 40.67
CA LYS A 286 16.23 -16.42 39.51
C LYS A 286 16.88 -15.49 38.49
N ILE A 287 17.05 -15.96 37.27
CA ILE A 287 17.72 -15.22 36.22
C ILE A 287 16.67 -14.47 35.39
N ILE A 288 16.86 -13.15 35.23
CA ILE A 288 16.12 -12.30 34.34
C ILE A 288 17.04 -12.00 33.16
N LEU A 289 16.53 -12.18 31.93
CA LEU A 289 17.26 -11.87 30.71
C LEU A 289 16.72 -10.60 30.10
N SER A 290 17.59 -9.72 29.68
CA SER A 290 17.30 -8.55 28.86
C SER A 290 18.35 -8.36 27.79
N ILE A 291 17.94 -7.90 26.62
CA ILE A 291 18.82 -7.61 25.50
C ILE A 291 18.30 -6.42 24.72
N ASP A 292 19.14 -5.40 24.54
CA ASP A 292 18.80 -4.17 23.78
C ASP A 292 20.02 -3.57 23.10
N THR A 293 19.77 -2.80 22.04
CA THR A 293 20.75 -1.88 21.49
C THR A 293 20.80 -0.60 22.34
N ILE A 294 21.97 0.05 22.39
CA ILE A 294 22.14 1.32 23.07
C ILE A 294 21.49 2.44 22.22
N ASP A 295 20.18 2.48 22.22
CA ASP A 295 19.38 3.51 21.57
C ASP A 295 18.32 4.06 22.55
N ILE A 296 18.01 5.35 22.45
CA ILE A 296 17.00 6.02 23.29
C ILE A 296 15.61 5.38 23.11
N ILE A 297 15.32 4.94 21.89
CA ILE A 297 14.04 4.33 21.52
C ILE A 297 13.82 2.97 22.20
N LYS A 298 14.93 2.30 22.57
CA LYS A 298 14.88 0.99 23.24
C LYS A 298 14.57 1.07 24.72
N GLY A 299 14.57 2.27 25.32
CA GLY A 299 14.10 2.47 26.70
C GLY A 299 14.96 1.84 27.78
N GLY A 300 16.26 1.59 27.50
CA GLY A 300 17.16 0.89 28.41
C GLY A 300 17.22 1.52 29.81
N VAL A 301 17.27 2.84 29.93
CA VAL A 301 17.30 3.55 31.22
C VAL A 301 16.04 3.28 32.04
N LEU A 302 14.83 3.46 31.46
CA LEU A 302 13.57 3.23 32.20
C LEU A 302 13.37 1.78 32.61
N LYS A 303 13.84 0.86 31.77
CA LYS A 303 13.85 -0.58 32.12
C LYS A 303 14.69 -0.83 33.38
N LEU A 304 15.89 -0.27 33.43
CA LEU A 304 16.77 -0.36 34.60
C LEU A 304 16.16 0.33 35.82
N GLN A 305 15.57 1.49 35.68
CA GLN A 305 14.83 2.17 36.73
C GLN A 305 13.63 1.34 37.23
N GLY A 306 12.91 0.69 36.34
CA GLY A 306 11.83 -0.25 36.68
C GLY A 306 12.34 -1.44 37.47
N PHE A 307 13.51 -2.00 37.13
CA PHE A 307 14.17 -3.05 37.88
C PHE A 307 14.69 -2.55 39.25
N ASN A 308 15.27 -1.35 39.32
CA ASN A 308 15.67 -0.68 40.58
C ASN A 308 14.45 -0.51 41.49
N TYR A 309 13.35 0.02 40.97
CA TYR A 309 12.08 0.17 41.70
C TYR A 309 11.51 -1.17 42.21
N PHE A 310 11.66 -2.26 41.42
CA PHE A 310 11.28 -3.60 41.88
C PHE A 310 12.10 -4.05 43.08
N LEU A 311 13.43 -3.86 43.10
CA LEU A 311 14.30 -4.23 44.18
C LEU A 311 14.12 -3.38 45.45
N ASP A 312 13.76 -2.09 45.28
CA ASP A 312 13.42 -1.21 46.40
C ASP A 312 12.18 -1.67 47.14
N ASN A 313 11.13 -2.10 46.41
CA ASN A 313 9.85 -2.53 46.99
C ASN A 313 9.83 -3.99 47.41
N ASN A 314 10.81 -4.79 46.98
CA ASN A 314 10.88 -6.23 47.27
C ASN A 314 12.30 -6.62 47.75
N PRO A 315 12.71 -6.21 48.96
CA PRO A 315 14.07 -6.45 49.49
C PRO A 315 14.43 -7.94 49.52
N ASP A 316 13.48 -8.85 49.71
CA ASP A 316 13.67 -10.29 49.77
C ASP A 316 14.22 -10.90 48.48
N PHE A 317 14.09 -10.15 47.34
CA PHE A 317 14.61 -10.58 46.06
C PHE A 317 16.05 -10.14 45.78
N ARG A 318 16.63 -9.22 46.56
CA ARG A 318 17.98 -8.65 46.30
C ARG A 318 19.07 -9.72 46.14
N ASN A 319 19.00 -10.76 46.95
CA ASN A 319 19.97 -11.88 46.85
C ASN A 319 19.47 -13.06 46.00
N LYS A 320 18.21 -13.05 45.56
CA LYS A 320 17.54 -14.17 44.87
C LYS A 320 17.39 -13.93 43.36
N VAL A 321 17.71 -12.76 42.86
CA VAL A 321 17.59 -12.43 41.42
C VAL A 321 18.91 -11.93 40.85
N VAL A 322 19.12 -12.19 39.57
CA VAL A 322 20.19 -11.59 38.75
C VAL A 322 19.64 -11.18 37.42
N LEU A 323 19.78 -9.89 37.06
CA LEU A 323 19.49 -9.38 35.72
C LEU A 323 20.73 -9.51 34.83
N PHE A 324 20.64 -10.30 33.77
CA PHE A 324 21.61 -10.31 32.67
C PHE A 324 21.18 -9.31 31.61
N GLU A 325 21.90 -8.20 31.54
CA GLU A 325 21.67 -7.15 30.56
C GLU A 325 22.67 -7.27 29.41
N PHE A 326 22.22 -7.69 28.23
CA PHE A 326 23.03 -7.77 27.02
C PHE A 326 22.89 -6.45 26.25
N LEU A 327 24.01 -5.72 26.12
CA LEU A 327 24.06 -4.46 25.38
C LEU A 327 24.71 -4.72 24.01
N LEU A 328 23.92 -4.51 22.96
CA LEU A 328 24.43 -4.57 21.59
C LEU A 328 25.04 -3.22 21.23
N GLU A 329 26.34 -3.24 20.96
CA GLU A 329 27.09 -2.05 20.55
C GLU A 329 27.00 -1.87 19.04
N GLU A 330 26.46 -0.72 18.59
CA GLU A 330 26.58 -0.27 17.20
C GLU A 330 27.91 0.48 17.02
N LYS A 331 28.46 0.49 15.78
CA LYS A 331 29.76 1.12 15.47
C LYS A 331 29.82 2.63 15.77
N HIS A 332 28.66 3.28 15.88
CA HIS A 332 28.54 4.71 16.13
C HIS A 332 27.55 4.95 17.29
N ILE A 333 28.06 4.78 18.51
CA ILE A 333 27.27 4.98 19.73
C ILE A 333 27.32 6.44 20.14
N ASN A 334 26.15 7.02 20.48
CA ASN A 334 26.12 8.30 21.18
C ASN A 334 26.67 8.12 22.59
N ILE A 335 27.81 8.77 22.87
CA ILE A 335 28.57 8.65 24.14
C ILE A 335 27.71 9.02 25.34
N GLU A 336 26.85 10.05 25.22
CA GLU A 336 25.97 10.48 26.30
C GLU A 336 24.92 9.43 26.66
N ARG A 337 24.36 8.77 25.68
CA ARG A 337 23.35 7.73 25.89
C ARG A 337 23.94 6.51 26.60
N ARG A 338 25.16 6.12 26.21
CA ARG A 338 25.92 5.06 26.88
C ARG A 338 26.19 5.44 28.35
N LYS A 339 26.60 6.66 28.59
CA LYS A 339 26.88 7.18 29.93
C LYS A 339 25.67 7.05 30.86
N HIS A 340 24.47 7.46 30.43
CA HIS A 340 23.26 7.37 31.26
C HIS A 340 22.87 5.92 31.61
N ILE A 341 23.02 4.98 30.67
CA ILE A 341 22.75 3.57 30.98
C ILE A 341 23.72 3.03 32.02
N TYR A 342 25.02 3.33 31.89
CA TYR A 342 26.02 2.88 32.87
C TYR A 342 25.91 3.59 34.23
N GLU A 343 25.51 4.86 34.28
CA GLU A 343 25.20 5.56 35.54
C GLU A 343 24.07 4.88 36.32
N GLU A 344 23.01 4.48 35.63
CA GLU A 344 21.87 3.77 36.23
C GLU A 344 22.28 2.37 36.71
N ILE A 345 23.10 1.67 35.96
CA ILE A 345 23.66 0.36 36.37
C ILE A 345 24.50 0.47 37.64
N GLU A 346 25.35 1.49 37.71
CA GLU A 346 26.18 1.70 38.90
C GLU A 346 25.35 2.14 40.12
N ASP A 347 24.26 2.89 39.91
CA ASP A 347 23.32 3.20 40.99
C ASP A 347 22.64 1.96 41.54
N ILE A 348 22.17 1.08 40.68
CA ILE A 348 21.56 -0.24 41.06
C ILE A 348 22.56 -1.07 41.87
N LYS A 349 23.80 -1.19 41.40
CA LYS A 349 24.86 -1.94 42.13
C LYS A 349 25.17 -1.36 43.48
N ARG A 350 25.22 -0.06 43.58
CA ARG A 350 25.49 0.66 44.84
C ARG A 350 24.38 0.45 45.85
N LYS A 351 23.12 0.45 45.44
CA LYS A 351 21.95 0.28 46.32
C LYS A 351 21.67 -1.17 46.71
N HIS A 352 21.88 -2.11 45.82
CA HIS A 352 21.41 -3.48 45.99
C HIS A 352 22.50 -4.55 45.92
N GLY A 353 23.76 -4.12 45.67
CA GLY A 353 24.92 -5.01 45.58
C GLY A 353 25.36 -5.35 44.17
N ASN A 354 26.63 -5.72 44.02
CA ASN A 354 27.24 -5.93 42.69
C ASN A 354 26.74 -7.18 41.93
N ASP A 355 26.04 -8.09 42.62
CA ASP A 355 25.62 -9.36 42.06
C ASP A 355 24.18 -9.35 41.50
N VAL A 356 23.42 -8.25 41.63
CA VAL A 356 22.05 -8.13 41.17
C VAL A 356 21.92 -7.89 39.67
N ILE A 357 22.98 -7.34 39.02
CA ILE A 357 23.02 -7.07 37.59
C ILE A 357 24.40 -7.44 37.01
N LYS A 358 24.37 -8.16 35.90
CA LYS A 358 25.54 -8.52 35.08
C LYS A 358 25.37 -7.95 33.69
N VAL A 359 26.25 -7.01 33.32
CA VAL A 359 26.23 -6.37 32.01
C VAL A 359 27.18 -7.09 31.06
N ILE A 360 26.71 -7.39 29.87
CA ILE A 360 27.45 -8.11 28.85
C ILE A 360 27.41 -7.32 27.56
N ASN A 361 28.57 -6.86 27.11
CA ASN A 361 28.72 -6.20 25.82
C ASN A 361 28.72 -7.27 24.73
N TYR A 362 27.63 -7.36 23.97
CA TYR A 362 27.42 -8.38 22.95
C TYR A 362 28.16 -8.00 21.65
N LYS A 363 29.16 -8.78 21.27
CA LYS A 363 30.05 -8.51 20.12
C LYS A 363 29.59 -9.10 18.79
N ASN A 364 28.46 -9.76 18.72
CA ASN A 364 27.96 -10.45 17.52
C ASN A 364 28.95 -11.50 16.95
N ASP A 365 29.67 -12.16 17.83
CA ASP A 365 30.54 -13.31 17.54
C ASP A 365 29.90 -14.62 18.03
N LEU A 366 30.48 -15.75 17.65
CA LEU A 366 29.96 -17.08 17.98
C LEU A 366 29.95 -17.34 19.48
N GLU A 367 30.93 -16.86 20.21
CA GLU A 367 31.09 -17.07 21.65
C GLU A 367 30.00 -16.27 22.41
N SER A 368 29.82 -15.00 22.11
CA SER A 368 28.76 -14.18 22.67
C SER A 368 27.36 -14.77 22.38
N LEU A 369 27.16 -15.31 21.17
CA LEU A 369 25.90 -15.96 20.80
C LEU A 369 25.65 -17.23 21.61
N MET A 370 26.65 -18.11 21.78
CA MET A 370 26.52 -19.32 22.60
C MET A 370 26.21 -18.98 24.05
N PHE A 371 26.87 -17.95 24.59
CA PHE A 371 26.63 -17.50 25.96
C PHE A 371 25.21 -16.95 26.13
N LEU A 372 24.75 -16.12 25.21
CA LEU A 372 23.38 -15.60 25.22
C LEU A 372 22.33 -16.70 25.18
N ILE A 373 22.48 -17.67 24.28
CA ILE A 373 21.58 -18.82 24.18
C ILE A 373 21.59 -19.64 25.48
N SER A 374 22.74 -19.76 26.10
CA SER A 374 22.85 -20.47 27.40
C SER A 374 22.09 -19.74 28.51
N ILE A 375 22.13 -18.39 28.54
CA ILE A 375 21.33 -17.60 29.49
C ILE A 375 19.84 -17.70 29.15
N CYS A 376 19.43 -17.70 27.85
CA CYS A 376 18.03 -17.93 27.47
C CYS A 376 17.46 -19.21 28.07
N LYS A 377 18.25 -20.32 28.10
CA LYS A 377 17.81 -21.63 28.58
C LYS A 377 17.64 -21.72 30.08
N ILE A 378 18.32 -20.89 30.85
CA ILE A 378 18.27 -20.93 32.32
C ILE A 378 17.48 -19.77 32.93
N SER A 379 17.11 -18.78 32.12
CA SER A 379 16.35 -17.62 32.62
C SER A 379 14.88 -17.99 32.86
N CYS A 380 14.32 -17.49 33.94
CA CYS A 380 12.90 -17.67 34.28
C CYS A 380 12.03 -16.50 33.80
N LEU A 381 12.65 -15.41 33.30
CA LEU A 381 11.96 -14.21 32.85
C LEU A 381 12.75 -13.50 31.76
N GLY A 382 12.10 -13.20 30.65
CA GLY A 382 12.59 -12.30 29.62
C GLY A 382 11.95 -10.91 29.74
N LEU A 383 12.74 -9.84 29.85
CA LEU A 383 12.30 -8.47 30.01
C LEU A 383 12.64 -7.63 28.78
N PHE A 384 11.63 -7.26 27.97
CA PHE A 384 11.77 -6.50 26.74
C PHE A 384 10.80 -5.31 26.77
N SER A 385 11.30 -4.12 27.06
CA SER A 385 10.49 -2.94 27.35
C SER A 385 10.82 -1.73 26.46
N SER A 386 11.14 -1.98 25.18
CA SER A 386 11.41 -0.89 24.22
C SER A 386 10.21 0.06 24.10
N TYR A 387 10.48 1.37 23.88
CA TYR A 387 9.41 2.35 23.61
C TYR A 387 8.72 2.10 22.29
N TRP A 388 9.50 1.98 21.23
CA TRP A 388 9.01 1.72 19.89
C TRP A 388 9.94 0.71 19.23
N ASP A 389 9.35 -0.36 18.72
CA ASP A 389 10.09 -1.37 17.97
C ASP A 389 9.20 -1.97 16.88
N GLY A 390 9.73 -2.13 15.68
CA GLY A 390 8.99 -2.62 14.53
C GLY A 390 8.38 -4.01 14.76
N LEU A 391 9.20 -4.97 15.13
CA LEU A 391 8.73 -6.28 15.54
C LEU A 391 9.48 -6.78 16.77
N ASN A 392 10.80 -6.77 16.79
CA ASN A 392 11.70 -7.44 17.69
C ASN A 392 11.52 -8.97 17.68
N ILE A 393 12.42 -9.65 16.99
CA ILE A 393 12.34 -11.11 16.83
C ILE A 393 12.87 -11.88 18.05
N PHE A 394 13.57 -11.21 18.98
CA PHE A 394 14.23 -11.90 20.07
C PHE A 394 13.27 -12.59 21.06
N PRO A 395 12.09 -12.04 21.40
CA PRO A 395 11.09 -12.77 22.17
C PRO A 395 10.61 -14.09 21.53
N TYR A 396 10.63 -14.17 20.19
CA TYR A 396 10.33 -15.42 19.47
C TYR A 396 11.47 -16.42 19.61
N GLU A 397 12.73 -15.98 19.44
CA GLU A 397 13.93 -16.81 19.65
C GLU A 397 13.99 -17.33 21.10
N TYR A 398 13.74 -16.46 22.08
CA TYR A 398 13.65 -16.81 23.48
C TYR A 398 12.61 -17.92 23.72
N THR A 399 11.43 -17.78 23.12
CA THR A 399 10.35 -18.76 23.26
C THR A 399 10.75 -20.18 22.81
N VAL A 400 11.49 -20.31 21.70
CA VAL A 400 11.87 -21.64 21.17
C VAL A 400 13.10 -22.22 21.85
N LEU A 401 13.90 -21.42 22.54
CA LEU A 401 15.06 -21.84 23.29
C LEU A 401 14.73 -22.30 24.73
N ASP A 402 13.68 -21.71 25.31
CA ASP A 402 13.26 -21.89 26.70
C ASP A 402 12.24 -23.05 26.83
N THR A 403 12.64 -24.24 26.51
CA THR A 403 11.75 -25.43 26.50
C THR A 403 11.79 -26.29 27.78
N GLU A 404 12.89 -26.28 28.52
CA GLU A 404 13.07 -27.15 29.69
C GLU A 404 12.50 -26.54 30.98
N ASN A 405 12.66 -25.25 31.16
CA ASN A 405 12.10 -24.50 32.29
C ASN A 405 11.44 -23.22 31.80
N PRO A 406 10.19 -23.28 31.32
CA PRO A 406 9.57 -22.19 30.61
C PRO A 406 9.49 -20.93 31.45
N GLY A 407 10.11 -19.83 30.95
CA GLY A 407 10.09 -18.53 31.55
C GLY A 407 8.88 -17.70 31.14
N CYS A 408 8.62 -16.64 31.87
CA CYS A 408 7.69 -15.61 31.49
C CYS A 408 8.34 -14.62 30.50
N ILE A 409 7.55 -13.96 29.71
CA ILE A 409 7.99 -12.84 28.85
C ILE A 409 7.20 -11.60 29.23
N ILE A 410 7.91 -10.52 29.50
CA ILE A 410 7.37 -9.18 29.67
C ILE A 410 7.64 -8.40 28.40
N LEU A 411 6.60 -7.86 27.77
CA LEU A 411 6.69 -7.03 26.56
C LEU A 411 6.08 -5.67 26.77
N SER A 412 6.76 -4.65 26.26
CA SER A 412 6.17 -3.32 26.11
C SER A 412 4.97 -3.34 25.14
N GLN A 413 3.90 -2.62 25.51
CA GLN A 413 2.71 -2.42 24.69
C GLN A 413 3.01 -1.72 23.35
N PHE A 414 4.15 -1.08 23.24
CA PHE A 414 4.58 -0.31 22.06
C PHE A 414 5.49 -1.08 21.10
N MET A 415 5.75 -2.36 21.40
CA MET A 415 6.51 -3.24 20.50
C MET A 415 5.57 -3.97 19.54
N GLY A 416 5.97 -4.10 18.28
CA GLY A 416 5.19 -4.83 17.29
C GLY A 416 4.93 -6.29 17.67
N CYS A 417 5.90 -6.97 18.29
CA CYS A 417 5.74 -8.35 18.74
C CYS A 417 4.68 -8.52 19.85
N TYR A 418 4.38 -7.48 20.63
CA TYR A 418 3.29 -7.54 21.62
C TYR A 418 1.92 -7.76 20.94
N ARG A 419 1.73 -7.24 19.75
CA ARG A 419 0.48 -7.40 18.96
C ARG A 419 0.34 -8.80 18.36
N CYS A 420 1.43 -9.53 18.24
CA CYS A 420 1.48 -10.81 17.53
C CYS A 420 1.70 -11.99 18.47
N LEU A 421 2.52 -11.85 19.53
CA LEU A 421 2.95 -12.96 20.38
C LEU A 421 1.97 -13.16 21.55
N PRO A 422 1.24 -14.28 21.62
CA PRO A 422 0.30 -14.54 22.72
C PRO A 422 1.00 -14.96 24.02
N GLY A 423 0.29 -14.91 25.14
CA GLY A 423 0.78 -15.45 26.41
C GLY A 423 1.95 -14.70 27.03
N VAL A 424 1.99 -13.38 26.89
CA VAL A 424 3.01 -12.49 27.45
C VAL A 424 2.42 -11.59 28.54
N LEU A 425 3.26 -11.08 29.43
CA LEU A 425 2.91 -10.03 30.39
C LEU A 425 3.12 -8.66 29.74
N SER A 426 2.14 -7.80 29.87
CA SER A 426 2.10 -6.49 29.20
C SER A 426 2.53 -5.37 30.12
N VAL A 427 3.44 -4.50 29.67
CA VAL A 427 3.87 -3.33 30.44
C VAL A 427 3.79 -2.04 29.62
N ASN A 428 3.42 -0.95 30.28
CA ASN A 428 3.70 0.38 29.80
C ASN A 428 5.11 0.79 30.28
N PRO A 429 6.13 0.90 29.41
CA PRO A 429 7.51 1.19 29.80
C PRO A 429 7.70 2.56 30.49
N LEU A 430 6.73 3.45 30.36
CA LEU A 430 6.76 4.76 31.03
C LEU A 430 6.29 4.70 32.49
N LYS A 431 5.71 3.56 32.91
CA LYS A 431 5.25 3.33 34.28
C LYS A 431 6.19 2.37 35.00
N LEU A 432 7.11 2.89 35.80
CA LEU A 432 8.07 2.04 36.54
C LEU A 432 7.38 0.99 37.44
N LYS A 433 6.22 1.36 38.02
CA LYS A 433 5.41 0.42 38.84
C LYS A 433 4.89 -0.76 38.02
N ASP A 434 4.50 -0.54 36.76
CA ASP A 434 4.04 -1.61 35.88
C ASP A 434 5.18 -2.60 35.56
N ILE A 435 6.39 -2.09 35.31
CA ILE A 435 7.57 -2.93 35.08
C ILE A 435 7.85 -3.75 36.35
N ALA A 436 7.88 -3.10 37.51
CA ALA A 436 8.18 -3.75 38.77
C ALA A 436 7.13 -4.81 39.16
N SER A 437 5.83 -4.49 39.04
CA SER A 437 4.75 -5.45 39.34
C SER A 437 4.80 -6.65 38.40
N ASN A 438 5.01 -6.46 37.10
CA ASN A 438 5.12 -7.59 36.16
C ASN A 438 6.39 -8.42 36.34
N ILE A 439 7.51 -7.83 36.80
CA ILE A 439 8.68 -8.61 37.23
C ILE A 439 8.31 -9.50 38.43
N TYR A 440 7.65 -8.93 39.45
CA TYR A 440 7.21 -9.70 40.62
C TYR A 440 6.27 -10.84 40.21
N ASP A 441 5.23 -10.56 39.44
CA ASP A 441 4.25 -11.54 38.96
C ASP A 441 4.91 -12.65 38.12
N GLY A 442 5.83 -12.30 37.23
CA GLY A 442 6.57 -13.25 36.41
C GLY A 442 7.48 -14.17 37.22
N LEU A 443 8.15 -13.62 38.25
CA LEU A 443 9.02 -14.41 39.16
C LEU A 443 8.26 -15.29 40.15
N THR A 444 7.04 -14.90 40.54
CA THR A 444 6.20 -15.62 41.51
C THR A 444 5.15 -16.52 40.85
N MET A 445 4.99 -16.43 39.54
CA MET A 445 3.97 -17.17 38.79
C MET A 445 4.12 -18.69 38.99
N ASN A 446 2.99 -19.38 39.23
CA ASN A 446 2.92 -20.83 39.32
C ASN A 446 3.44 -21.49 38.03
N LEU A 447 4.14 -22.60 38.18
CA LEU A 447 4.77 -23.37 37.09
C LEU A 447 3.75 -23.85 36.06
N GLU A 448 2.57 -24.27 36.46
CA GLU A 448 1.51 -24.74 35.54
C GLU A 448 1.05 -23.58 34.62
N LYS A 449 0.80 -22.41 35.20
CA LYS A 449 0.43 -21.22 34.42
C LYS A 449 1.55 -20.79 33.46
N ARG A 450 2.81 -20.84 33.92
CA ARG A 450 3.97 -20.53 33.04
C ARG A 450 4.04 -21.53 31.87
N LYS A 451 3.87 -22.81 32.12
CA LYS A 451 3.86 -23.87 31.10
C LYS A 451 2.73 -23.65 30.10
N ALA A 452 1.53 -23.31 30.54
CA ALA A 452 0.37 -23.06 29.68
C ALA A 452 0.63 -21.85 28.76
N LEU A 453 1.11 -20.73 29.31
CA LEU A 453 1.46 -19.54 28.54
C LEU A 453 2.57 -19.83 27.54
N HIS A 454 3.61 -20.56 27.95
CA HIS A 454 4.71 -20.95 27.08
C HIS A 454 4.24 -21.85 25.93
N THR A 455 3.41 -22.86 26.21
CA THR A 455 2.90 -23.77 25.18
C THR A 455 2.13 -23.02 24.11
N THR A 456 1.30 -22.06 24.53
CA THR A 456 0.57 -21.19 23.60
C THR A 456 1.51 -20.38 22.70
N ARG A 457 2.52 -19.73 23.28
CA ARG A 457 3.55 -19.00 22.53
C ARG A 457 4.35 -19.89 21.59
N TYR A 458 4.82 -21.02 22.11
CA TYR A 458 5.66 -21.97 21.38
C TYR A 458 4.95 -22.50 20.13
N ASN A 459 3.71 -22.94 20.27
CA ASN A 459 2.91 -23.43 19.15
C ASN A 459 2.66 -22.32 18.12
N TYR A 460 2.42 -21.09 18.59
CA TYR A 460 2.26 -19.95 17.71
C TYR A 460 3.51 -19.67 16.88
N VAL A 461 4.70 -19.61 17.53
CA VAL A 461 5.97 -19.33 16.85
C VAL A 461 6.36 -20.43 15.86
N LEU A 462 6.07 -21.70 16.17
CA LEU A 462 6.32 -22.80 15.24
C LEU A 462 5.42 -22.75 14.00
N LYS A 463 4.16 -22.33 14.18
CA LYS A 463 3.20 -22.21 13.08
C LYS A 463 3.49 -21.02 12.18
N HIS A 464 3.87 -19.88 12.77
CA HIS A 464 4.13 -18.62 12.07
C HIS A 464 5.65 -18.41 11.94
N ASP A 465 6.32 -19.38 11.35
CA ASP A 465 7.76 -19.35 11.12
C ASP A 465 8.14 -18.45 9.90
N PHE A 466 9.43 -18.37 9.61
CA PHE A 466 9.96 -17.63 8.49
C PHE A 466 9.39 -18.10 7.14
N ASN A 467 9.25 -19.41 6.94
CA ASN A 467 8.77 -19.96 5.68
C ASN A 467 7.28 -19.64 5.46
N TYR A 468 6.47 -19.67 6.52
CA TYR A 468 5.08 -19.25 6.47
C TYR A 468 4.96 -17.79 6.00
N TRP A 469 5.70 -16.87 6.63
CA TRP A 469 5.72 -15.46 6.27
C TRP A 469 6.18 -15.23 4.82
N ALA A 470 7.27 -15.88 4.42
CA ALA A 470 7.84 -15.72 3.08
C ALA A 470 6.92 -16.27 1.98
N ASN A 471 6.35 -17.49 2.19
CA ASN A 471 5.40 -18.08 1.24
C ASN A 471 4.16 -17.25 1.05
N ASP A 472 3.56 -16.79 2.14
CA ASP A 472 2.35 -15.98 2.12
C ASP A 472 2.57 -14.66 1.33
N PHE A 473 3.70 -13.99 1.56
CA PHE A 473 4.02 -12.75 0.85
C PHE A 473 4.35 -12.99 -0.63
N VAL A 474 5.18 -13.99 -0.95
CA VAL A 474 5.60 -14.28 -2.34
C VAL A 474 4.40 -14.73 -3.18
N THR A 475 3.52 -15.56 -2.63
CA THR A 475 2.30 -16.01 -3.31
C THR A 475 1.40 -14.83 -3.65
N GLU A 476 1.15 -13.94 -2.68
CA GLU A 476 0.31 -12.78 -2.89
C GLU A 476 0.94 -11.78 -3.87
N LEU A 477 2.25 -11.53 -3.76
CA LEU A 477 2.98 -10.71 -4.71
C LEU A 477 2.86 -11.25 -6.15
N PHE A 478 2.97 -12.56 -6.30
CA PHE A 478 2.83 -13.19 -7.60
C PHE A 478 1.43 -12.97 -8.18
N ASN A 479 0.39 -13.15 -7.38
CA ASN A 479 -1.02 -13.03 -7.81
C ASN A 479 -1.33 -11.58 -8.26
N ILE A 480 -1.08 -10.60 -7.41
CA ILE A 480 -1.38 -9.19 -7.71
C ILE A 480 -0.51 -8.66 -8.86
N SER A 481 0.77 -8.98 -8.87
CA SER A 481 1.69 -8.49 -9.90
C SER A 481 1.43 -9.08 -11.27
N ARG A 482 0.77 -10.24 -11.37
CA ARG A 482 0.42 -10.88 -12.64
C ARG A 482 -0.54 -10.00 -13.44
N GLU A 483 -1.56 -9.43 -12.81
CA GLU A 483 -2.50 -8.52 -13.46
C GLU A 483 -1.79 -7.26 -13.95
N ASN A 484 -1.00 -6.63 -13.07
CA ASN A 484 -0.26 -5.41 -13.39
C ASN A 484 0.79 -5.61 -14.50
N SER A 485 1.43 -6.78 -14.58
CA SER A 485 2.47 -7.06 -15.59
C SER A 485 1.93 -7.17 -17.02
N ASN A 486 0.62 -7.32 -17.18
CA ASN A 486 -0.06 -7.42 -18.46
C ASN A 486 -0.62 -6.08 -18.96
N LYS A 487 -0.37 -4.98 -18.25
CA LYS A 487 -0.81 -3.63 -18.64
C LYS A 487 0.20 -2.94 -19.55
N LYS A 488 -0.27 -2.04 -20.41
CA LYS A 488 0.57 -1.08 -21.14
C LYS A 488 0.90 0.07 -20.21
N TYR A 489 2.13 0.56 -20.28
CA TYR A 489 2.58 1.67 -19.44
C TYR A 489 2.91 2.88 -20.29
N MET A 490 2.38 4.04 -19.92
CA MET A 490 2.63 5.33 -20.56
C MET A 490 3.23 6.30 -19.54
N GLU A 491 4.27 7.01 -19.94
CA GLU A 491 4.90 8.04 -19.11
C GLU A 491 4.25 9.39 -19.42
N VAL A 492 3.71 10.06 -18.41
CA VAL A 492 3.03 11.35 -18.52
C VAL A 492 3.71 12.37 -17.62
N GLY A 493 4.03 13.54 -18.19
CA GLY A 493 4.67 14.64 -17.47
C GLY A 493 6.04 15.01 -18.03
N TRP A 494 6.75 15.95 -17.37
CA TRP A 494 8.04 16.48 -17.83
C TRP A 494 9.08 16.40 -16.73
N GLY A 495 10.29 15.99 -17.08
CA GLY A 495 11.46 15.98 -16.20
C GLY A 495 11.29 15.06 -14.99
N SER A 496 11.53 15.58 -13.78
CA SER A 496 11.42 14.80 -12.53
C SER A 496 9.97 14.48 -12.14
N ASN A 497 8.99 15.19 -12.69
CA ASN A 497 7.57 15.06 -12.34
C ASN A 497 6.81 14.06 -13.23
N THR A 498 7.54 13.23 -13.99
CA THR A 498 6.90 12.18 -14.80
C THR A 498 6.23 11.14 -13.92
N ARG A 499 4.98 10.79 -14.29
CA ARG A 499 4.20 9.71 -13.68
C ARG A 499 4.00 8.59 -14.70
N LEU A 500 4.06 7.37 -14.24
CA LEU A 500 3.79 6.20 -15.05
C LEU A 500 2.34 5.78 -14.83
N ILE A 501 1.56 5.75 -15.91
CA ILE A 501 0.16 5.33 -15.91
C ILE A 501 0.08 3.96 -16.57
N ALA A 502 -0.64 3.04 -15.94
CA ALA A 502 -0.92 1.73 -16.48
C ALA A 502 -2.30 1.73 -17.16
N LEU A 503 -2.34 1.25 -18.38
CA LEU A 503 -3.54 1.10 -19.20
C LEU A 503 -3.79 -0.38 -19.44
N ASP A 504 -5.04 -0.79 -19.57
CA ASP A 504 -5.35 -2.15 -19.95
C ASP A 504 -4.86 -2.44 -21.38
N MET A 505 -4.26 -3.59 -21.60
CA MET A 505 -3.69 -3.96 -22.90
C MET A 505 -4.74 -4.10 -24.00
N ASN A 506 -5.99 -4.32 -23.61
CA ASN A 506 -7.10 -4.58 -24.51
C ASN A 506 -7.82 -3.30 -24.96
N ILE A 507 -7.44 -2.10 -24.47
CA ILE A 507 -8.01 -0.85 -24.98
C ILE A 507 -7.43 -0.59 -26.37
N GLU A 508 -8.28 -0.67 -27.38
CA GLU A 508 -7.94 -0.37 -28.77
C GLU A 508 -8.64 0.93 -29.21
N HIS A 509 -8.07 1.59 -30.22
CA HIS A 509 -8.77 2.71 -30.85
C HIS A 509 -10.01 2.20 -31.57
N LEU A 510 -11.16 2.87 -31.44
CA LEU A 510 -12.45 2.40 -31.98
C LEU A 510 -12.40 2.13 -33.49
N SER A 511 -11.59 2.88 -34.23
CA SER A 511 -11.42 2.67 -35.69
C SER A 511 -10.87 1.30 -36.06
N ASN A 512 -10.21 0.60 -35.13
CA ASN A 512 -9.66 -0.75 -35.37
C ASN A 512 -10.71 -1.86 -35.18
N SER A 513 -11.91 -1.50 -34.77
CA SER A 513 -13.00 -2.45 -34.54
C SER A 513 -13.98 -2.49 -35.69
N ASN A 514 -14.81 -3.49 -35.71
CA ASN A 514 -15.83 -3.68 -36.74
C ASN A 514 -17.17 -2.99 -36.42
N TYR A 515 -17.15 -1.92 -35.60
CA TYR A 515 -18.37 -1.29 -35.06
C TYR A 515 -19.36 -0.84 -36.14
N ILE A 516 -18.88 -0.40 -37.31
CA ILE A 516 -19.71 0.02 -38.42
C ILE A 516 -20.47 -1.18 -39.03
N TYR A 517 -19.75 -2.28 -39.22
CA TYR A 517 -20.36 -3.52 -39.74
C TYR A 517 -21.45 -4.07 -38.80
N ASP A 518 -21.13 -4.15 -37.52
CA ASP A 518 -22.06 -4.64 -36.48
C ASP A 518 -23.24 -3.68 -36.29
N PHE A 519 -23.03 -2.38 -36.39
CA PHE A 519 -24.10 -1.37 -36.40
C PHE A 519 -25.06 -1.60 -37.56
N ASN A 520 -24.56 -1.78 -38.76
CA ASN A 520 -25.38 -1.93 -39.96
C ASN A 520 -26.25 -3.21 -39.93
N ASN A 521 -25.71 -4.29 -39.40
CA ASN A 521 -26.37 -5.58 -39.34
C ASN A 521 -27.35 -5.72 -38.17
N ALA A 522 -27.27 -4.85 -37.16
CA ALA A 522 -28.14 -4.94 -35.99
C ALA A 522 -29.59 -4.50 -36.31
N GLU A 523 -30.52 -5.27 -35.78
CA GLU A 523 -31.98 -5.00 -35.93
C GLU A 523 -32.46 -3.89 -35.00
N LYS A 524 -31.84 -3.77 -33.82
CA LYS A 524 -32.04 -2.67 -32.87
C LYS A 524 -30.71 -2.20 -32.30
N ARG A 525 -30.61 -0.88 -32.10
CA ARG A 525 -29.37 -0.22 -31.72
C ARG A 525 -29.60 0.76 -30.57
N LEU A 526 -28.81 0.64 -29.51
CA LEU A 526 -28.79 1.54 -28.38
C LEU A 526 -27.50 2.36 -28.41
N ILE A 527 -27.61 3.69 -28.46
CA ILE A 527 -26.49 4.62 -28.44
C ILE A 527 -26.64 5.51 -27.21
N LEU A 528 -25.70 5.39 -26.26
CA LEU A 528 -25.61 6.17 -25.04
C LEU A 528 -24.46 7.17 -25.17
N LEU A 529 -24.76 8.46 -25.11
CA LEU A 529 -23.76 9.50 -25.27
C LEU A 529 -23.73 10.37 -24.02
N ASP A 530 -22.58 10.49 -23.35
CA ASP A 530 -22.37 11.54 -22.38
C ASP A 530 -22.31 12.90 -23.05
N TYR A 531 -22.65 13.97 -22.32
CA TYR A 531 -22.74 15.31 -22.91
C TYR A 531 -21.45 16.09 -22.74
N GLY A 532 -21.03 16.31 -21.51
CA GLY A 532 -19.94 17.25 -21.18
C GLY A 532 -18.55 16.64 -21.20
N GLY A 533 -17.72 17.00 -22.12
CA GLY A 533 -16.41 16.41 -22.39
C GLY A 533 -16.48 15.25 -23.41
N THR A 534 -17.67 14.94 -23.89
CA THR A 534 -17.96 13.87 -24.88
C THR A 534 -18.52 14.42 -26.16
N LEU A 535 -19.64 15.13 -26.10
CA LEU A 535 -20.25 15.80 -27.25
C LEU A 535 -19.79 17.27 -27.39
N VAL A 536 -19.34 17.86 -26.32
CA VAL A 536 -18.86 19.24 -26.25
C VAL A 536 -17.63 19.31 -25.35
N GLU A 537 -16.68 20.16 -25.77
CA GLU A 537 -15.49 20.43 -24.96
C GLU A 537 -15.86 21.24 -23.72
N ARG A 538 -15.08 21.04 -22.64
CA ARG A 538 -15.11 21.87 -21.45
C ARG A 538 -13.96 22.88 -21.51
N HIS A 539 -14.30 24.16 -21.55
CA HIS A 539 -13.34 25.24 -21.43
C HIS A 539 -13.55 25.97 -20.11
N ASN A 540 -12.59 25.94 -19.21
CA ASN A 540 -12.67 26.59 -17.89
C ASN A 540 -13.99 26.31 -17.14
N ASN A 541 -14.44 25.06 -17.10
CA ASN A 541 -15.71 24.58 -16.53
C ASN A 541 -17.00 25.14 -17.21
N ILE A 542 -16.87 25.87 -18.29
CA ILE A 542 -18.00 26.31 -19.11
C ILE A 542 -18.20 25.24 -20.20
N LEU A 543 -19.39 24.65 -20.25
CA LEU A 543 -19.78 23.78 -21.35
C LEU A 543 -20.08 24.64 -22.58
N LEU A 544 -19.37 24.35 -23.66
CA LEU A 544 -19.68 24.96 -24.95
C LEU A 544 -21.02 24.39 -25.44
N LYS A 545 -21.74 25.17 -26.26
CA LYS A 545 -22.94 24.67 -26.94
C LYS A 545 -22.52 23.71 -28.07
N PRO A 546 -23.27 22.62 -28.30
CA PRO A 546 -22.98 21.72 -29.40
C PRO A 546 -23.06 22.45 -30.74
N LYS A 547 -22.18 22.09 -31.67
CA LYS A 547 -22.24 22.59 -33.04
C LYS A 547 -23.50 22.07 -33.71
N ASN A 548 -24.09 22.90 -34.61
CA ASN A 548 -25.29 22.53 -35.37
C ASN A 548 -25.12 21.22 -36.17
N GLU A 549 -23.93 20.96 -36.66
CA GLU A 549 -23.58 19.71 -37.38
C GLU A 549 -23.81 18.48 -36.53
N LEU A 550 -23.35 18.51 -35.28
CA LEU A 550 -23.51 17.39 -34.33
C LEU A 550 -24.99 17.13 -34.02
N LEU A 551 -25.78 18.23 -33.81
CA LEU A 551 -27.22 18.11 -33.57
C LEU A 551 -27.92 17.53 -34.80
N ASN A 552 -27.48 17.90 -36.03
CA ASN A 552 -27.99 17.32 -37.27
C ASN A 552 -27.66 15.84 -37.38
N TYR A 553 -26.44 15.40 -37.04
CA TYR A 553 -26.09 13.98 -37.06
C TYR A 553 -26.93 13.17 -36.04
N ILE A 554 -27.13 13.66 -34.86
CA ILE A 554 -27.99 13.02 -33.84
C ILE A 554 -29.44 12.95 -34.34
N SER A 555 -29.96 14.02 -34.88
CA SER A 555 -31.35 14.06 -35.42
C SER A 555 -31.53 13.08 -36.57
N THR A 556 -30.53 12.95 -37.46
CA THR A 556 -30.58 12.01 -38.57
C THR A 556 -30.51 10.55 -38.13
N LEU A 557 -29.65 10.24 -37.10
CA LEU A 557 -29.60 8.90 -36.50
C LEU A 557 -30.94 8.48 -35.91
N ILE A 558 -31.69 9.40 -35.29
CA ILE A 558 -33.00 9.12 -34.67
C ILE A 558 -34.08 8.86 -35.69
N LEU A 559 -33.96 9.30 -36.94
CA LEU A 559 -34.93 9.03 -37.99
C LEU A 559 -35.02 7.51 -38.34
N ASP A 560 -33.93 6.78 -38.18
CA ASP A 560 -33.95 5.33 -38.28
C ASP A 560 -34.60 4.71 -37.03
N LYS A 561 -35.76 4.11 -37.18
CA LYS A 561 -36.57 3.49 -36.10
C LYS A 561 -35.82 2.35 -35.35
N ARG A 562 -34.72 1.83 -35.92
CA ARG A 562 -33.87 0.85 -35.25
C ARG A 562 -33.02 1.48 -34.15
N ASN A 563 -32.77 2.78 -34.20
CA ASN A 563 -31.88 3.49 -33.31
C ASN A 563 -32.64 4.06 -32.11
N ILE A 564 -32.13 3.75 -30.90
CA ILE A 564 -32.50 4.38 -29.63
C ILE A 564 -31.33 5.21 -29.18
N VAL A 565 -31.44 6.53 -29.25
CA VAL A 565 -30.36 7.45 -28.85
C VAL A 565 -30.72 8.11 -27.52
N MET A 566 -29.83 7.99 -26.55
CA MET A 566 -29.98 8.51 -25.19
C MET A 566 -28.81 9.44 -24.85
N ILE A 567 -29.08 10.66 -24.41
CA ILE A 567 -28.06 11.56 -23.87
C ILE A 567 -28.02 11.39 -22.36
N VAL A 568 -26.86 11.04 -21.81
CA VAL A 568 -26.67 10.82 -20.36
C VAL A 568 -25.80 11.92 -19.80
N SER A 569 -26.34 12.76 -18.89
CA SER A 569 -25.62 13.93 -18.42
C SER A 569 -25.78 14.20 -16.93
N GLY A 570 -24.78 14.87 -16.34
CA GLY A 570 -24.90 15.52 -15.03
C GLY A 570 -25.63 16.88 -15.07
N GLN A 571 -26.04 17.38 -16.23
CA GLN A 571 -26.74 18.64 -16.33
C GLN A 571 -28.21 18.53 -15.92
N SER A 572 -28.81 19.70 -15.56
CA SER A 572 -30.23 19.78 -15.19
C SER A 572 -31.15 19.51 -16.39
N ARG A 573 -32.37 19.12 -16.10
CA ARG A 573 -33.43 18.92 -17.09
C ARG A 573 -33.59 20.11 -18.02
N LYS A 574 -33.57 21.34 -17.44
CA LYS A 574 -33.72 22.60 -18.21
C LYS A 574 -32.68 22.74 -19.29
N ILE A 575 -31.39 22.50 -18.94
CA ILE A 575 -30.29 22.65 -19.91
C ILE A 575 -30.42 21.61 -21.02
N LEU A 576 -30.72 20.33 -20.66
CA LEU A 576 -30.87 19.31 -21.67
C LEU A 576 -32.08 19.57 -22.60
N GLU A 577 -33.19 20.09 -22.10
CA GLU A 577 -34.35 20.47 -22.91
C GLU A 577 -34.05 21.69 -23.78
N GLU A 578 -33.28 22.66 -23.32
CA GLU A 578 -32.86 23.81 -24.14
C GLU A 578 -32.01 23.36 -25.33
N VAL A 579 -31.11 22.40 -25.12
CA VAL A 579 -30.14 21.96 -26.13
C VAL A 579 -30.77 20.93 -27.07
N PHE A 580 -31.45 19.89 -26.54
CA PHE A 580 -31.91 18.74 -27.29
C PHE A 580 -33.44 18.66 -27.44
N GLY A 581 -34.18 19.50 -26.77
CA GLY A 581 -35.64 19.44 -26.74
C GLY A 581 -36.34 19.67 -28.11
N LYS A 582 -35.61 20.23 -29.08
CA LYS A 582 -36.10 20.38 -30.46
C LYS A 582 -35.97 19.10 -31.29
N ILE A 583 -35.22 18.11 -30.82
CA ILE A 583 -35.04 16.83 -31.50
C ILE A 583 -36.13 15.87 -31.02
N ASN A 584 -37.03 15.48 -31.94
CA ASN A 584 -38.08 14.53 -31.61
C ASN A 584 -37.51 13.13 -31.33
N ASN A 585 -38.10 12.40 -30.41
CA ASN A 585 -37.76 11.02 -30.07
C ASN A 585 -36.35 10.79 -29.50
N ILE A 586 -35.69 11.85 -29.01
CA ILE A 586 -34.45 11.68 -28.26
C ILE A 586 -34.75 11.27 -26.80
N GLY A 587 -33.97 10.34 -26.29
CA GLY A 587 -34.02 10.01 -24.87
C GLY A 587 -33.02 10.87 -24.08
N LEU A 588 -33.43 11.33 -22.89
CA LEU A 588 -32.62 12.22 -22.05
C LEU A 588 -32.51 11.66 -20.65
N VAL A 589 -31.30 11.67 -20.11
CA VAL A 589 -31.00 11.35 -18.72
C VAL A 589 -30.33 12.54 -18.07
N ALA A 590 -31.02 13.20 -17.16
CA ALA A 590 -30.55 14.38 -16.44
C ALA A 590 -30.09 14.04 -15.03
N GLU A 591 -29.23 14.91 -14.47
CA GLU A 591 -28.68 14.79 -13.12
C GLU A 591 -28.16 13.38 -12.78
N LYS A 592 -27.32 12.82 -13.67
CA LYS A 592 -26.68 11.50 -13.52
C LYS A 592 -27.66 10.35 -13.32
N GLY A 593 -28.91 10.47 -13.77
CA GLY A 593 -29.94 9.44 -13.68
C GLY A 593 -31.04 9.70 -12.66
N ALA A 594 -31.07 10.88 -12.06
CA ALA A 594 -32.18 11.28 -11.21
C ALA A 594 -33.49 11.42 -12.00
N PHE A 595 -33.36 11.85 -13.25
CA PHE A 595 -34.48 12.05 -14.16
C PHE A 595 -34.19 11.36 -15.48
N VAL A 596 -35.14 10.54 -15.93
CA VAL A 596 -35.05 9.82 -17.20
C VAL A 596 -36.31 10.13 -18.05
N LYS A 597 -36.08 10.54 -19.28
CA LYS A 597 -37.13 10.75 -20.30
C LYS A 597 -36.82 9.79 -21.46
N PHE A 598 -37.65 8.77 -21.65
CA PHE A 598 -37.49 7.83 -22.73
C PHE A 598 -37.94 8.39 -24.09
N PRO A 599 -37.38 7.88 -25.20
CA PRO A 599 -37.91 8.20 -26.54
C PRO A 599 -39.43 8.03 -26.59
N ASN A 600 -40.09 8.88 -27.38
CA ASN A 600 -41.55 8.92 -27.53
C ASN A 600 -42.33 9.29 -26.22
N SER A 601 -41.66 9.70 -25.15
CA SER A 601 -42.30 10.16 -23.93
C SER A 601 -42.16 11.70 -23.78
N THR A 602 -43.21 12.34 -23.35
CA THR A 602 -43.18 13.78 -22.96
C THR A 602 -42.90 13.96 -21.47
N LYS A 603 -43.00 12.86 -20.66
CA LYS A 603 -42.87 12.93 -19.19
C LYS A 603 -41.50 12.47 -18.74
N TRP A 604 -40.99 13.15 -17.72
CA TRP A 604 -39.82 12.74 -16.98
C TRP A 604 -40.19 11.73 -15.90
N ILE A 605 -39.43 10.69 -15.75
CA ILE A 605 -39.53 9.71 -14.66
C ILE A 605 -38.50 10.06 -13.61
N ASN A 606 -38.90 10.17 -12.34
CA ASN A 606 -37.99 10.40 -11.22
C ASN A 606 -37.48 9.08 -10.68
N SER A 607 -36.17 8.96 -10.48
CA SER A 607 -35.54 7.76 -9.88
C SER A 607 -35.46 7.81 -8.35
N TYR A 608 -36.07 8.81 -7.70
CA TYR A 608 -36.00 9.07 -6.27
C TYR A 608 -37.37 9.53 -5.72
N LYS A 609 -37.52 9.49 -4.39
CA LYS A 609 -38.67 10.05 -3.67
C LYS A 609 -38.29 11.41 -3.07
N LEU A 610 -39.28 12.29 -2.88
CA LEU A 610 -39.07 13.63 -2.29
C LEU A 610 -38.44 13.59 -0.89
N ASP A 611 -38.74 12.57 -0.10
CA ASP A 611 -38.18 12.40 1.23
C ASP A 611 -36.68 12.06 1.21
N ASP A 612 -36.20 11.46 0.14
CA ASP A 612 -34.79 11.05 -0.01
C ASP A 612 -33.85 12.24 -0.15
N ILE A 613 -34.31 13.45 -0.45
CA ILE A 613 -33.49 14.66 -0.69
C ILE A 613 -33.50 15.67 0.47
N LYS A 614 -34.10 15.36 1.62
CA LYS A 614 -34.15 16.25 2.81
C LYS A 614 -32.76 16.64 3.33
N TRP A 615 -31.79 15.78 3.16
CA TRP A 615 -30.40 16.01 3.56
C TRP A 615 -29.72 17.20 2.84
N VAL A 616 -30.19 17.56 1.64
CA VAL A 616 -29.60 18.61 0.81
C VAL A 616 -29.52 19.95 1.53
N SER A 617 -30.58 20.32 2.28
CA SER A 617 -30.61 21.61 3.01
C SER A 617 -29.58 21.69 4.14
N LEU A 618 -29.28 20.56 4.79
CA LEU A 618 -28.24 20.47 5.82
C LEU A 618 -26.83 20.50 5.19
N ALA A 619 -26.63 19.72 4.14
CA ALA A 619 -25.37 19.68 3.42
C ALA A 619 -25.04 21.05 2.81
N ASP A 620 -26.02 21.76 2.24
CA ASP A 620 -25.85 23.08 1.66
C ASP A 620 -25.31 24.11 2.67
N LYS A 621 -25.84 24.12 3.89
CA LYS A 621 -25.35 25.01 4.98
C LYS A 621 -23.91 24.69 5.36
N ILE A 622 -23.56 23.41 5.43
CA ILE A 622 -22.20 23.00 5.77
C ILE A 622 -21.23 23.42 4.67
N ILE A 623 -21.62 23.20 3.41
CA ILE A 623 -20.79 23.55 2.24
C ILE A 623 -20.62 25.07 2.15
N GLU A 624 -21.63 25.85 2.50
CA GLU A 624 -21.55 27.31 2.53
C GLU A 624 -20.45 27.79 3.47
N ASN A 625 -20.39 27.26 4.69
CA ASN A 625 -19.32 27.56 5.63
C ASN A 625 -17.92 27.21 5.08
N TYR A 626 -17.79 26.07 4.39
CA TYR A 626 -16.52 25.69 3.77
C TYR A 626 -16.18 26.57 2.55
N THR A 627 -17.17 27.04 1.83
CA THR A 627 -16.99 27.97 0.72
C THR A 627 -16.45 29.30 1.22
N ASP A 628 -17.00 29.82 2.31
CA ASP A 628 -16.52 31.06 2.94
C ASP A 628 -15.08 30.94 3.47
N MET A 629 -14.72 29.77 3.99
CA MET A 629 -13.37 29.49 4.48
C MET A 629 -12.34 29.22 3.37
N THR A 630 -12.78 29.00 2.13
CA THR A 630 -11.90 28.57 1.03
C THR A 630 -12.00 29.54 -0.15
N PRO A 631 -11.19 30.61 -0.18
CA PRO A 631 -11.21 31.59 -1.27
C PRO A 631 -11.00 30.92 -2.64
N GLY A 632 -11.85 31.29 -3.61
CA GLY A 632 -11.83 30.70 -4.95
C GLY A 632 -12.66 29.42 -5.12
N SER A 633 -13.25 28.90 -4.04
CA SER A 633 -14.23 27.83 -4.14
C SER A 633 -15.65 28.38 -4.37
N TYR A 634 -16.52 27.54 -4.90
CA TYR A 634 -17.94 27.84 -5.07
C TYR A 634 -18.78 26.58 -5.03
N LYS A 635 -20.05 26.73 -4.65
CA LYS A 635 -21.02 25.65 -4.61
C LYS A 635 -21.97 25.70 -5.80
N GLU A 636 -22.41 24.55 -6.28
CA GLU A 636 -23.52 24.43 -7.23
C GLU A 636 -24.57 23.52 -6.63
N LEU A 637 -25.77 24.06 -6.45
CA LEU A 637 -26.93 23.30 -6.03
C LEU A 637 -27.68 22.82 -7.26
N LYS A 638 -27.82 21.50 -7.41
CA LYS A 638 -28.74 20.85 -8.36
C LYS A 638 -30.01 20.37 -7.63
N GLU A 639 -31.00 19.87 -8.37
CA GLU A 639 -32.23 19.40 -7.73
C GLU A 639 -32.01 18.21 -6.80
N THR A 640 -31.04 17.32 -7.12
CA THR A 640 -30.84 16.05 -6.42
C THR A 640 -29.46 15.85 -5.83
N TYR A 641 -28.50 16.73 -6.10
CA TYR A 641 -27.13 16.63 -5.61
C TYR A 641 -26.46 18.00 -5.48
N LEU A 642 -25.39 18.05 -4.70
CA LEU A 642 -24.58 19.22 -4.45
C LEU A 642 -23.16 19.00 -5.02
N LEU A 643 -22.61 20.07 -5.58
CA LEU A 643 -21.23 20.15 -6.00
C LEU A 643 -20.53 21.27 -5.25
N TRP A 644 -19.34 21.00 -4.76
CA TRP A 644 -18.43 22.00 -4.24
C TRP A 644 -17.15 22.01 -5.04
N ASN A 645 -16.92 23.07 -5.78
CA ASN A 645 -15.78 23.24 -6.66
C ASN A 645 -14.72 24.10 -5.99
N TYR A 646 -13.46 23.60 -5.97
CA TYR A 646 -12.31 24.25 -5.37
C TYR A 646 -11.14 24.42 -6.37
N GLU A 647 -11.43 24.38 -7.68
CA GLU A 647 -10.43 24.48 -8.75
C GLU A 647 -9.65 25.80 -8.71
N LYS A 648 -10.34 26.91 -8.42
CA LYS A 648 -9.75 28.27 -8.37
C LYS A 648 -9.15 28.62 -7.00
N SER A 649 -9.23 27.73 -6.02
CA SER A 649 -8.58 27.91 -4.73
C SER A 649 -7.09 27.58 -4.83
N GLU A 650 -6.33 27.98 -3.81
CA GLU A 650 -4.93 27.54 -3.67
C GLU A 650 -4.90 26.00 -3.62
N PRO A 651 -4.06 25.34 -4.44
CA PRO A 651 -4.15 23.90 -4.68
C PRO A 651 -4.09 23.03 -3.44
N GLU A 652 -3.12 23.25 -2.55
CA GLU A 652 -2.92 22.44 -1.34
C GLU A 652 -4.02 22.73 -0.29
N TYR A 653 -4.38 24.01 -0.12
CA TYR A 653 -5.42 24.43 0.82
C TYR A 653 -6.80 23.92 0.39
N GLY A 654 -7.14 24.06 -0.89
CA GLY A 654 -8.41 23.57 -1.43
C GLY A 654 -8.55 22.05 -1.30
N LYS A 655 -7.47 21.28 -1.59
CA LYS A 655 -7.42 19.84 -1.37
C LYS A 655 -7.61 19.45 0.11
N MET A 656 -6.94 20.16 1.01
CA MET A 656 -7.05 19.91 2.44
C MET A 656 -8.50 20.14 2.91
N LYS A 657 -9.12 21.25 2.49
CA LYS A 657 -10.52 21.58 2.83
C LYS A 657 -11.51 20.61 2.22
N ALA A 658 -11.28 20.14 0.99
CA ALA A 658 -12.11 19.11 0.36
C ALA A 658 -12.08 17.78 1.14
N SER A 659 -10.89 17.35 1.58
CA SER A 659 -10.73 16.14 2.38
C SER A 659 -11.37 16.28 3.78
N GLU A 660 -11.26 17.46 4.39
CA GLU A 660 -11.91 17.76 5.68
C GLU A 660 -13.44 17.73 5.55
N LEU A 661 -13.99 18.45 4.57
CA LEU A 661 -15.42 18.50 4.27
C LEU A 661 -15.98 17.11 3.93
N SER A 662 -15.28 16.34 3.09
CA SER A 662 -15.67 14.97 2.73
C SER A 662 -15.83 14.07 3.96
N LYS A 663 -14.87 14.14 4.89
CA LYS A 663 -14.92 13.35 6.15
C LYS A 663 -16.05 13.82 7.06
N TYR A 664 -16.19 15.10 7.22
CA TYR A 664 -17.22 15.69 8.07
C TYR A 664 -18.63 15.30 7.58
N LEU A 665 -18.88 15.46 6.29
CA LEU A 665 -20.16 15.04 5.69
C LEU A 665 -20.35 13.51 5.77
N SER A 666 -19.29 12.72 5.58
CA SER A 666 -19.38 11.25 5.68
C SER A 666 -19.76 10.79 7.09
N GLN A 667 -19.33 11.49 8.14
CA GLN A 667 -19.70 11.20 9.52
C GLN A 667 -21.14 11.61 9.81
N ILE A 668 -21.58 12.79 9.32
CA ILE A 668 -22.94 13.28 9.53
C ILE A 668 -23.96 12.37 8.84
N PHE A 669 -23.66 11.94 7.63
CA PHE A 669 -24.57 11.16 6.78
C PHE A 669 -24.25 9.66 6.76
N GLU A 670 -23.55 9.13 7.80
CA GLU A 670 -23.14 7.72 7.88
C GLU A 670 -24.31 6.75 7.72
N ASN A 671 -25.47 7.10 8.28
CA ASN A 671 -26.69 6.28 8.24
C ASN A 671 -27.64 6.63 7.08
N GLU A 672 -27.28 7.61 6.27
CA GLU A 672 -28.07 8.05 5.13
C GLU A 672 -27.59 7.35 3.84
N ASN A 673 -28.50 7.23 2.89
CA ASN A 673 -28.18 6.62 1.59
C ASN A 673 -27.47 7.60 0.65
N ILE A 674 -26.36 8.20 1.13
CA ILE A 674 -25.61 9.26 0.48
C ILE A 674 -24.22 8.77 0.13
N VAL A 675 -23.69 9.27 -0.96
CA VAL A 675 -22.30 9.05 -1.43
C VAL A 675 -21.64 10.41 -1.62
N ILE A 676 -20.42 10.51 -1.12
CA ILE A 676 -19.58 11.70 -1.25
C ILE A 676 -18.35 11.30 -2.05
N ASN A 677 -18.21 11.85 -3.25
CA ASN A 677 -17.12 11.58 -4.17
C ASN A 677 -16.23 12.82 -4.32
N GLN A 678 -14.94 12.63 -4.13
CA GLN A 678 -13.94 13.66 -4.41
C GLN A 678 -13.24 13.35 -5.74
N TYR A 679 -13.33 14.25 -6.70
CA TYR A 679 -12.67 14.15 -8.00
C TYR A 679 -11.45 15.07 -8.03
N GLU A 680 -10.26 14.48 -7.88
CA GLU A 680 -9.01 15.27 -7.79
C GLU A 680 -8.63 15.98 -9.09
N THR A 681 -8.88 15.33 -10.22
CA THR A 681 -8.56 15.88 -11.55
C THR A 681 -9.34 17.14 -11.85
N CYS A 682 -10.62 17.17 -11.43
CA CYS A 682 -11.52 18.31 -11.62
C CYS A 682 -11.61 19.21 -10.39
N ARG A 683 -10.90 18.88 -9.29
CA ARG A 683 -10.96 19.60 -8.00
C ARG A 683 -12.39 19.86 -7.51
N LEU A 684 -13.18 18.80 -7.48
CA LEU A 684 -14.61 18.84 -7.23
C LEU A 684 -15.00 17.83 -6.15
N LEU A 685 -15.85 18.23 -5.21
CA LEU A 685 -16.54 17.35 -4.27
C LEU A 685 -18.01 17.24 -4.66
N GLU A 686 -18.49 16.02 -4.83
CA GLU A 686 -19.87 15.70 -5.18
C GLU A 686 -20.57 14.98 -4.02
N ILE A 687 -21.75 15.42 -3.66
CA ILE A 687 -22.61 14.83 -2.63
C ILE A 687 -23.93 14.45 -3.30
N ARG A 688 -24.29 13.17 -3.32
CA ARG A 688 -25.50 12.67 -3.97
C ARG A 688 -26.06 11.43 -3.29
N LEU A 689 -27.29 11.08 -3.64
CA LEU A 689 -27.87 9.78 -3.27
C LEU A 689 -27.12 8.62 -3.94
N LYS A 690 -26.94 7.53 -3.23
CA LYS A 690 -26.28 6.31 -3.73
C LYS A 690 -26.97 5.72 -4.96
N ASN A 691 -28.31 5.80 -4.97
CA ASN A 691 -29.13 5.27 -6.05
C ASN A 691 -29.13 6.15 -7.31
N ILE A 692 -28.67 7.41 -7.24
CA ILE A 692 -28.56 8.31 -8.39
C ILE A 692 -27.16 8.19 -8.98
N SER A 693 -27.02 7.50 -10.10
CA SER A 693 -25.74 7.33 -10.81
C SER A 693 -25.99 7.00 -12.29
N LYS A 694 -25.01 7.33 -13.16
CA LYS A 694 -25.05 6.92 -14.57
C LYS A 694 -25.14 5.38 -14.73
N ALA A 695 -24.61 4.60 -13.77
CA ALA A 695 -24.76 3.16 -13.73
C ALA A 695 -26.22 2.71 -13.57
N ASN A 696 -26.94 3.33 -12.64
CA ASN A 696 -28.36 2.99 -12.46
C ASN A 696 -29.23 3.51 -13.60
N ALA A 697 -28.89 4.67 -14.16
CA ALA A 697 -29.53 5.15 -15.41
C ALA A 697 -29.32 4.15 -16.56
N ALA A 698 -28.08 3.66 -16.74
CA ALA A 698 -27.79 2.64 -17.75
C ALA A 698 -28.58 1.34 -17.54
N LYS A 699 -28.79 0.92 -16.29
CA LYS A 699 -29.66 -0.26 -15.99
C LYS A 699 -31.12 -0.03 -16.43
N MET A 700 -31.67 1.15 -16.16
CA MET A 700 -33.04 1.52 -16.57
C MET A 700 -33.15 1.57 -18.09
N VAL A 701 -32.18 2.20 -18.75
CA VAL A 701 -32.16 2.33 -20.21
C VAL A 701 -31.96 0.96 -20.88
N LEU A 702 -31.10 0.11 -20.33
CA LEU A 702 -30.90 -1.26 -20.82
C LEU A 702 -32.20 -2.10 -20.70
N GLY A 703 -32.89 -2.00 -19.55
CA GLY A 703 -34.16 -2.64 -19.34
C GLY A 703 -35.22 -2.18 -20.37
N TYR A 704 -35.27 -0.88 -20.64
CA TYR A 704 -36.12 -0.33 -21.70
C TYR A 704 -35.74 -0.90 -23.08
N PHE A 705 -34.48 -0.93 -23.43
CA PHE A 705 -33.97 -1.47 -24.68
C PHE A 705 -34.33 -2.96 -24.84
N GLN A 706 -34.11 -3.77 -23.83
CA GLN A 706 -34.49 -5.20 -23.81
C GLN A 706 -35.99 -5.40 -23.95
N SER A 707 -36.80 -4.52 -23.30
CA SER A 707 -38.27 -4.61 -23.47
C SER A 707 -38.71 -4.29 -24.91
N GLN A 708 -38.05 -3.43 -25.62
CA GLN A 708 -38.32 -3.14 -27.03
C GLN A 708 -37.97 -4.34 -27.94
N LEU A 709 -36.82 -5.01 -27.68
CA LEU A 709 -36.45 -6.21 -28.38
C LEU A 709 -37.51 -7.31 -28.22
N LEU A 710 -37.95 -7.57 -26.98
CA LEU A 710 -38.99 -8.56 -26.68
C LEU A 710 -40.35 -8.20 -27.32
N PHE A 711 -40.72 -6.90 -27.28
CA PHE A 711 -41.98 -6.43 -27.86
C PHE A 711 -42.04 -6.64 -29.39
N GLU A 712 -40.91 -6.49 -30.08
CA GLU A 712 -40.80 -6.68 -31.53
C GLU A 712 -40.46 -8.14 -31.91
N ASN A 713 -40.44 -9.08 -30.95
CA ASN A 713 -40.05 -10.49 -31.13
C ASN A 713 -38.66 -10.66 -31.78
N LEU A 714 -37.73 -9.74 -31.50
CA LEU A 714 -36.36 -9.81 -32.03
C LEU A 714 -35.48 -10.68 -31.14
N GLU A 715 -34.52 -11.38 -31.76
CA GLU A 715 -33.51 -12.13 -31.00
C GLU A 715 -32.59 -11.15 -30.25
N GLN A 716 -32.32 -11.44 -28.98
CA GLN A 716 -31.44 -10.59 -28.16
C GLN A 716 -30.03 -10.49 -28.73
N ASN A 717 -29.55 -11.51 -29.45
CA ASN A 717 -28.24 -11.54 -30.10
C ASN A 717 -28.08 -10.52 -31.25
N ASN A 718 -29.19 -10.02 -31.84
CA ASN A 718 -29.17 -9.07 -32.96
C ASN A 718 -29.17 -7.59 -32.51
N GLY A 719 -28.92 -7.33 -31.25
CA GLY A 719 -28.80 -6.01 -30.67
C GLY A 719 -27.39 -5.41 -30.80
N PHE A 720 -27.31 -4.08 -30.97
CA PHE A 720 -26.05 -3.31 -30.90
C PHE A 720 -26.13 -2.31 -29.77
N ILE A 721 -25.05 -2.20 -28.94
CA ILE A 721 -24.93 -1.20 -27.88
C ILE A 721 -23.64 -0.43 -28.05
N MET A 722 -23.70 0.90 -28.12
CA MET A 722 -22.56 1.78 -28.08
C MET A 722 -22.73 2.80 -26.96
N ALA A 723 -21.76 2.93 -26.08
CA ALA A 723 -21.74 3.92 -25.02
C ALA A 723 -20.43 4.71 -25.05
N ILE A 724 -20.51 6.04 -25.14
CA ILE A 724 -19.35 6.92 -25.21
C ILE A 724 -19.37 7.88 -24.01
N GLY A 725 -18.25 8.02 -23.31
CA GLY A 725 -18.10 8.91 -22.16
C GLY A 725 -16.65 9.22 -21.84
N ASN A 726 -16.40 10.19 -20.94
CA ASN A 726 -15.06 10.74 -20.74
C ASN A 726 -14.57 10.71 -19.28
N ASP A 727 -15.42 10.40 -18.31
CA ASP A 727 -15.06 10.48 -16.90
C ASP A 727 -15.29 9.16 -16.12
N ILE A 728 -14.86 9.14 -14.85
CA ILE A 728 -15.01 7.97 -13.96
C ILE A 728 -16.50 7.59 -13.75
N SER A 729 -17.43 8.54 -13.86
CA SER A 729 -18.86 8.22 -13.72
C SER A 729 -19.36 7.38 -14.90
N ASP A 730 -18.72 7.51 -16.07
CA ASP A 730 -19.01 6.71 -17.26
C ASP A 730 -18.44 5.29 -17.15
N ASP A 731 -17.31 5.09 -16.48
CA ASP A 731 -16.75 3.76 -16.24
C ASP A 731 -17.75 2.85 -15.51
N ASN A 732 -18.52 3.42 -14.57
CA ASN A 732 -19.58 2.67 -13.90
C ASN A 732 -20.73 2.30 -14.85
N MET A 733 -21.03 3.16 -15.84
CA MET A 733 -21.98 2.85 -16.91
C MET A 733 -21.47 1.73 -17.81
N PHE A 734 -20.22 1.81 -18.24
CA PHE A 734 -19.56 0.77 -19.06
C PHE A 734 -19.58 -0.59 -18.36
N THR A 735 -19.22 -0.66 -17.09
CA THR A 735 -19.25 -1.90 -16.29
C THR A 735 -20.64 -2.54 -16.26
N VAL A 736 -21.69 -1.74 -16.13
CA VAL A 736 -23.09 -2.23 -16.14
C VAL A 736 -23.47 -2.81 -17.49
N LEU A 737 -23.11 -2.15 -18.58
CA LEU A 737 -23.42 -2.59 -19.93
C LEU A 737 -22.67 -3.89 -20.28
N SER A 738 -21.41 -4.01 -19.87
CA SER A 738 -20.62 -5.23 -20.09
C SER A 738 -21.12 -6.41 -19.26
N SER A 739 -21.54 -6.21 -18.01
CA SER A 739 -21.90 -7.29 -17.08
C SER A 739 -23.34 -7.77 -17.17
N ARG A 740 -24.30 -6.88 -17.54
CA ARG A 740 -25.75 -7.18 -17.47
C ARG A 740 -26.42 -7.48 -18.81
N SER A 741 -25.68 -7.51 -19.88
CA SER A 741 -26.20 -7.90 -21.20
C SER A 741 -25.39 -9.03 -21.82
N PRO A 742 -25.31 -10.22 -21.17
CA PRO A 742 -24.49 -11.31 -21.68
C PRO A 742 -24.97 -11.80 -23.05
N ASP A 743 -26.28 -11.66 -23.34
CA ASP A 743 -26.91 -12.16 -24.56
C ASP A 743 -26.71 -11.23 -25.77
N ILE A 744 -26.27 -9.99 -25.58
CA ILE A 744 -25.97 -9.06 -26.66
C ILE A 744 -24.47 -9.12 -26.95
N THR A 745 -24.12 -9.54 -28.16
CA THR A 745 -22.72 -9.76 -28.56
C THR A 745 -22.00 -8.48 -28.98
N ASN A 746 -22.69 -7.54 -29.61
CA ASN A 746 -22.12 -6.34 -30.23
C ASN A 746 -22.19 -5.13 -29.28
N LYS A 747 -21.21 -5.05 -28.40
CA LYS A 747 -21.07 -3.96 -27.38
C LYS A 747 -19.81 -3.17 -27.61
N TYR A 748 -19.94 -1.86 -27.60
CA TYR A 748 -18.87 -0.91 -27.77
C TYR A 748 -18.89 0.11 -26.65
N THR A 749 -18.06 -0.09 -25.63
CA THR A 749 -17.84 0.89 -24.57
C THR A 749 -16.60 1.71 -24.91
N VAL A 750 -16.75 3.05 -24.99
CA VAL A 750 -15.74 3.92 -25.57
C VAL A 750 -15.43 5.08 -24.62
N THR A 751 -14.17 5.20 -24.23
CA THR A 751 -13.68 6.35 -23.44
C THR A 751 -13.03 7.39 -24.34
N ILE A 752 -13.09 8.67 -23.93
CA ILE A 752 -12.39 9.74 -24.62
C ILE A 752 -11.06 10.00 -23.93
N GLY A 753 -10.00 10.03 -24.73
CA GLY A 753 -8.63 10.11 -24.27
C GLY A 753 -8.09 8.79 -23.72
N LEU A 754 -6.79 8.58 -23.85
CA LEU A 754 -6.08 7.45 -23.25
C LEU A 754 -5.98 7.65 -21.74
N ARG A 755 -6.86 7.02 -20.98
CA ARG A 755 -6.89 7.02 -19.51
C ARG A 755 -7.20 5.61 -18.98
N PRO A 756 -6.87 5.31 -17.69
CA PRO A 756 -7.38 4.12 -17.05
C PRO A 756 -8.93 4.13 -17.07
N SER A 757 -9.54 3.16 -17.73
CA SER A 757 -10.98 3.04 -17.90
C SER A 757 -11.40 1.58 -17.98
N THR A 758 -12.66 1.30 -17.70
CA THR A 758 -13.29 -0.01 -17.92
C THR A 758 -13.89 -0.13 -19.33
N ALA A 759 -13.67 0.85 -20.20
CA ALA A 759 -14.07 0.82 -21.60
C ALA A 759 -13.20 -0.14 -22.41
N ASP A 760 -13.78 -0.77 -23.44
CA ASP A 760 -13.07 -1.67 -24.35
C ASP A 760 -12.32 -0.90 -25.45
N TYR A 761 -12.79 0.31 -25.78
CA TYR A 761 -12.24 1.15 -26.82
C TYR A 761 -11.99 2.60 -26.36
N TYR A 762 -11.18 3.34 -27.13
CA TYR A 762 -10.99 4.76 -26.93
C TYR A 762 -11.09 5.56 -28.23
N LEU A 763 -11.40 6.85 -28.10
CA LEU A 763 -11.27 7.89 -29.11
C LEU A 763 -10.34 8.98 -28.57
N ASP A 764 -9.63 9.68 -29.44
CA ASP A 764 -8.63 10.66 -28.98
C ASP A 764 -9.29 11.91 -28.37
N ASP A 765 -10.32 12.44 -29.02
CA ASP A 765 -10.98 13.68 -28.60
C ASP A 765 -12.48 13.76 -29.00
N VAL A 766 -13.10 14.90 -28.71
CA VAL A 766 -14.51 15.20 -29.06
C VAL A 766 -14.74 15.25 -30.57
N VAL A 767 -13.71 15.58 -31.34
CA VAL A 767 -13.84 15.63 -32.83
C VAL A 767 -14.01 14.21 -33.36
N ASP A 768 -13.28 13.24 -32.78
CA ASP A 768 -13.40 11.83 -33.18
C ASP A 768 -14.77 11.24 -32.84
N VAL A 769 -15.42 11.72 -31.76
CA VAL A 769 -16.82 11.36 -31.49
C VAL A 769 -17.74 11.85 -32.63
N THR A 770 -17.52 13.08 -33.06
CA THR A 770 -18.31 13.65 -34.18
C THR A 770 -18.09 12.87 -35.46
N ASN A 771 -16.83 12.52 -35.76
CA ASN A 771 -16.45 11.69 -36.92
C ASN A 771 -17.07 10.29 -36.84
N THR A 772 -17.11 9.70 -35.66
CA THR A 772 -17.74 8.40 -35.42
C THR A 772 -19.25 8.44 -35.71
N LEU A 773 -19.95 9.45 -35.20
CA LEU A 773 -21.39 9.62 -35.46
C LEU A 773 -21.66 9.87 -36.94
N GLN A 774 -20.80 10.63 -37.63
CA GLN A 774 -20.88 10.82 -39.07
C GLN A 774 -20.67 9.49 -39.85
N SER A 775 -19.72 8.68 -39.43
CA SER A 775 -19.45 7.37 -40.08
C SER A 775 -20.62 6.39 -39.95
N LEU A 776 -21.37 6.44 -38.85
CA LEU A 776 -22.59 5.65 -38.67
C LEU A 776 -23.70 6.07 -39.65
N LEU A 777 -23.68 7.35 -40.08
CA LEU A 777 -24.67 7.89 -41.03
C LEU A 777 -24.35 7.63 -42.51
N SER A 778 -23.06 7.72 -42.88
CA SER A 778 -22.62 7.57 -44.26
C SER A 778 -23.07 6.29 -44.93
N ASN A 779 -23.13 5.18 -44.12
CA ASN A 779 -23.55 3.88 -44.59
C ASN A 779 -25.08 3.68 -44.60
N ILE A 780 -25.85 4.51 -43.90
CA ILE A 780 -27.33 4.49 -43.97
C ILE A 780 -27.81 5.06 -45.34
N SER A 781 -27.11 6.04 -45.89
CA SER A 781 -27.45 6.67 -47.17
C SER A 781 -27.17 5.77 -48.38
N GLU A 782 -26.15 4.92 -48.33
CA GLU A 782 -25.87 3.96 -49.43
C GLU A 782 -26.91 2.84 -49.51
N ASN A 783 -27.41 2.33 -48.37
CA ASN A 783 -28.45 1.31 -48.34
C ASN A 783 -29.85 1.84 -48.78
N THR A 784 -30.14 3.11 -48.59
CA THR A 784 -31.41 3.72 -49.07
C THR A 784 -31.37 4.04 -50.56
N SER A 785 -30.20 4.31 -51.16
CA SER A 785 -30.05 4.52 -52.59
C SER A 785 -30.15 3.22 -53.37
N HIS A 786 -29.76 2.08 -52.85
CA HIS A 786 -29.96 0.78 -53.49
C HIS A 786 -31.38 0.27 -53.41
N SER A 787 -32.21 0.66 -52.46
CA SER A 787 -33.64 0.29 -52.41
C SER A 787 -34.52 1.11 -53.37
N HIS A 788 -34.10 2.30 -53.77
CA HIS A 788 -34.82 3.09 -54.75
C HIS A 788 -34.47 2.77 -56.21
N SER A 789 -33.33 2.11 -56.48
CA SER A 789 -32.99 1.70 -57.88
C SER A 789 -33.70 0.44 -58.32
N PHE A 790 -34.38 -0.35 -57.41
CA PHE A 790 -35.15 -1.52 -57.77
C PHE A 790 -36.65 -1.26 -58.09
N LEU A 791 -37.13 -0.01 -57.95
CA LEU A 791 -38.54 0.32 -58.20
C LEU A 791 -38.76 1.07 -59.51
N PHE A 792 -37.73 1.29 -60.34
CA PHE A 792 -37.86 1.95 -61.65
C PHE A 792 -37.44 1.09 -62.84
N SER A 793 -37.36 -0.22 -62.67
CA SER A 793 -37.19 -1.13 -63.83
C SER A 793 -38.29 -2.20 -63.77
N ARG A 794 -39.51 -1.76 -64.10
CA ARG A 794 -40.58 -2.56 -64.72
C ARG A 794 -41.56 -1.59 -65.41
#